data_b0c83da333e9068a62875a89cb081433
#
_entry.id   b0c83da333e9068a62875a89cb081433
#
_cell.length_a   1.000
_cell.length_b   1.000
_cell.length_c   1.000
_cell.angle_alpha   90.00
_cell.angle_beta   90.00
_cell.angle_gamma   90.00
#
_symmetry.space_group_name_H-M   'P 1'
#
loop_
_entity.id
_entity.type
_entity.pdbx_description
1 polymer ?
#
loop_
_entity_poly.entity_id
_entity_poly.type
_entity_poly.pdbx_seq_one_letter_code
_entity_poly.pdbx_strand_id
1 'polypeptide(L)'
;MKKTLLLLAAIAPATAVAQIASTDSIATHELDKVLVYSTRTAVPLKRVPGKIEVIRPEAIATSGLKDLTDLLKNKSSVDVIQYPGFLSNVGIRGFIPDFSRSRYVAVLINGIPSGTSNLSTLSLNGVEQVEVLKGPFSSIYGTNAMGGVINVITKRHTGPLTGAFTTSMGSFGTGYGMVSFGGGITDRLSFDLSASYESQARSYTVGKNNFLKTTALENAILDPTKKGAVMPGSTYGVVKANARLGYQFSDEWSLHIFEDLFHGDGILNGGSIWGVYGASKKNLNRSMTSAELRGRLGNNLLTFTPYYSREQSDNYKVGTEPEYRNNSSVNTSWGAILQDELRFDAHRLVLGLDTRNQDTDTRSFKADGSSAVPYQPNVSTRGLGLFAQGHISLLADALNISAGLRADFMNLSLKDNADLRSKATTESFSTLSPNLGLKYELAKGLMAHASIGSAFSAPSAYEKAGEYQTAYGVTRGNAALRPETSLTYDLGLSYTNRDLGVQLDATYFDTQHRQKIVKKSAGTLDALDAQGHKILDKNGQPKQLAVTTFENADKAHMNGLELVASYDFGSLVAYRYSLRAYVNATFMFDSRYQPKGSAAWTQLESIRKQNVTFGLEYKAPYGLELGLTGRYLGKRYEHNWFGYYPKVRVGLSELNQKEMPELAAAGQLLHPAALVWSASAHYDVTKQLRVGANLHNICSEYYTEKDGYHMPGRSIQFSASYRF
;
A
#
# COMPACT_ATOMS: atom_id res chain seq x y z
N MET A 1 -38.90 24.85 -6.86
CA MET A 1 -40.07 24.18 -7.44
C MET A 1 -39.65 23.17 -8.48
N LYS A 2 -39.97 21.89 -8.17
CA LYS A 2 -40.33 20.81 -9.10
C LYS A 2 -39.59 20.68 -10.43
N LYS A 3 -38.66 19.63 -10.49
CA LYS A 3 -38.62 18.58 -11.51
C LYS A 3 -37.22 18.00 -11.54
N THR A 4 -37.01 16.88 -10.89
CA THR A 4 -36.10 15.80 -11.26
C THR A 4 -36.24 14.65 -10.26
N LEU A 5 -37.36 14.00 -10.34
CA LEU A 5 -37.62 12.68 -9.78
C LEU A 5 -38.49 12.01 -10.83
N LEU A 6 -37.85 11.21 -11.70
CA LEU A 6 -38.53 10.18 -12.51
C LEU A 6 -37.57 9.73 -13.64
N LEU A 7 -36.71 8.78 -13.30
CA LEU A 7 -36.13 7.85 -14.28
C LEU A 7 -35.66 6.58 -13.56
N LEU A 8 -36.62 5.94 -12.90
CA LEU A 8 -36.42 4.59 -12.32
C LEU A 8 -37.76 3.86 -12.47
N ALA A 9 -38.20 3.70 -13.71
CA ALA A 9 -39.29 2.78 -14.06
C ALA A 9 -39.40 2.67 -15.56
N ALA A 10 -38.69 1.71 -16.16
CA ALA A 10 -39.07 1.00 -17.39
C ALA A 10 -37.96 -0.01 -17.78
N ILE A 11 -37.79 -1.07 -16.99
CA ILE A 11 -37.32 -2.34 -17.51
C ILE A 11 -38.39 -3.35 -17.13
N ALA A 12 -39.39 -3.46 -18.00
CA ALA A 12 -40.32 -4.58 -17.97
C ALA A 12 -39.54 -5.85 -18.32
N PRO A 13 -39.71 -6.97 -17.61
CA PRO A 13 -39.08 -8.23 -17.94
C PRO A 13 -39.70 -8.77 -19.21
N ALA A 14 -38.98 -8.74 -20.33
CA ALA A 14 -39.24 -9.65 -21.43
C ALA A 14 -38.97 -11.07 -20.90
N THR A 15 -40.02 -11.83 -20.65
CA THR A 15 -39.96 -13.25 -20.30
C THR A 15 -39.43 -14.03 -21.51
N ALA A 16 -38.10 -14.10 -21.64
CA ALA A 16 -37.44 -15.13 -22.41
C ALA A 16 -37.28 -16.33 -21.46
N VAL A 17 -38.12 -17.32 -21.60
CA VAL A 17 -37.95 -18.65 -21.00
C VAL A 17 -36.72 -19.28 -21.67
N ALA A 18 -35.55 -19.01 -21.14
CA ALA A 18 -34.36 -19.78 -21.45
C ALA A 18 -34.42 -21.04 -20.59
N GLN A 19 -34.40 -22.18 -21.22
CA GLN A 19 -34.25 -23.50 -20.59
C GLN A 19 -33.08 -23.46 -19.63
N ILE A 20 -33.37 -23.70 -18.34
CA ILE A 20 -32.38 -23.89 -17.29
C ILE A 20 -31.66 -25.20 -17.59
N ALA A 21 -30.51 -25.09 -18.23
CA ALA A 21 -29.56 -26.19 -18.34
C ALA A 21 -28.65 -26.13 -17.12
N SER A 22 -28.62 -27.25 -16.39
CA SER A 22 -27.68 -27.67 -15.35
C SER A 22 -27.42 -26.73 -14.17
N THR A 23 -27.78 -27.23 -13.02
CA THR A 23 -27.40 -26.77 -11.69
C THR A 23 -25.88 -26.88 -11.46
N ASP A 24 -25.10 -25.97 -12.04
CA ASP A 24 -23.76 -25.73 -11.56
C ASP A 24 -23.88 -24.87 -10.28
N SER A 25 -23.69 -25.53 -9.14
CA SER A 25 -23.53 -24.83 -7.86
C SER A 25 -22.41 -23.80 -8.01
N ILE A 26 -22.63 -22.57 -7.51
CA ILE A 26 -21.60 -21.52 -7.52
C ILE A 26 -20.33 -22.11 -6.93
N ALA A 27 -19.28 -22.25 -7.76
CA ALA A 27 -18.02 -22.86 -7.35
C ALA A 27 -17.39 -21.98 -6.24
N THR A 28 -17.54 -22.43 -5.01
CA THR A 28 -16.87 -21.83 -3.86
C THR A 28 -15.54 -22.56 -3.70
N HIS A 29 -14.45 -21.83 -3.90
CA HIS A 29 -13.11 -22.38 -3.82
C HIS A 29 -12.81 -22.85 -2.38
N GLU A 30 -12.35 -24.08 -2.24
CA GLU A 30 -11.88 -24.64 -0.98
C GLU A 30 -10.61 -23.88 -0.53
N LEU A 31 -10.56 -23.44 0.73
CA LEU A 31 -9.37 -22.81 1.32
C LEU A 31 -8.13 -23.72 1.29
N ASP A 32 -8.35 -25.01 1.23
CA ASP A 32 -7.29 -26.02 1.14
C ASP A 32 -6.46 -25.93 -0.16
N LYS A 33 -7.02 -25.31 -1.20
CA LYS A 33 -6.36 -25.15 -2.51
C LYS A 33 -5.67 -23.80 -2.69
N VAL A 34 -5.82 -22.86 -1.73
CA VAL A 34 -5.16 -21.56 -1.83
C VAL A 34 -3.68 -21.70 -1.48
N LEU A 35 -2.83 -21.51 -2.46
CA LEU A 35 -1.38 -21.47 -2.27
C LEU A 35 -0.93 -20.04 -1.97
N VAL A 36 -0.01 -19.93 -1.03
CA VAL A 36 0.70 -18.69 -0.69
C VAL A 36 2.14 -18.84 -1.17
N TYR A 37 2.60 -17.85 -1.91
CA TYR A 37 3.96 -17.81 -2.49
C TYR A 37 4.92 -16.92 -1.71
N SER A 38 4.40 -16.05 -0.86
CA SER A 38 5.21 -15.12 -0.06
C SER A 38 5.97 -15.77 1.10
N THR A 39 5.99 -17.08 1.19
CA THR A 39 6.85 -17.84 2.13
C THR A 39 8.11 -18.38 1.47
N ARG A 40 8.50 -17.84 0.31
CA ARG A 40 9.59 -18.30 -0.55
C ARG A 40 9.37 -19.67 -1.20
N THR A 41 8.29 -20.34 -0.89
CA THR A 41 7.84 -21.60 -1.46
C THR A 41 6.32 -21.62 -1.52
N ALA A 42 5.74 -22.41 -2.43
CA ALA A 42 4.30 -22.57 -2.53
C ALA A 42 3.78 -23.45 -1.36
N VAL A 43 3.12 -22.83 -0.39
CA VAL A 43 2.56 -23.51 0.78
C VAL A 43 1.05 -23.27 0.85
N PRO A 44 0.22 -24.29 1.12
CA PRO A 44 -1.19 -24.09 1.37
C PRO A 44 -1.43 -23.10 2.53
N LEU A 45 -2.35 -22.15 2.35
CA LEU A 45 -2.64 -21.12 3.35
C LEU A 45 -2.96 -21.69 4.73
N LYS A 46 -3.62 -22.86 4.77
CA LYS A 46 -3.92 -23.57 6.03
C LYS A 46 -2.67 -23.97 6.83
N ARG A 47 -1.52 -24.15 6.17
CA ARG A 47 -0.26 -24.56 6.80
C ARG A 47 0.63 -23.38 7.23
N VAL A 48 0.30 -22.16 6.83
CA VAL A 48 1.14 -21.00 7.18
C VAL A 48 0.73 -20.44 8.55
N PRO A 49 1.62 -20.47 9.55
CA PRO A 49 1.39 -19.86 10.84
C PRO A 49 1.68 -18.36 10.77
N GLY A 50 0.64 -17.55 10.77
CA GLY A 50 0.73 -16.10 10.68
C GLY A 50 -0.48 -15.53 9.97
N LYS A 51 -0.68 -14.24 10.11
CA LYS A 51 -1.81 -13.53 9.49
C LYS A 51 -1.51 -13.22 8.03
N ILE A 52 -2.20 -13.91 7.13
CA ILE A 52 -2.11 -13.66 5.68
C ILE A 52 -3.52 -13.44 5.14
N GLU A 53 -3.69 -12.33 4.40
CA GLU A 53 -4.88 -12.08 3.60
C GLU A 53 -4.53 -12.37 2.12
N VAL A 54 -5.35 -13.18 1.46
CA VAL A 54 -5.21 -13.48 0.03
C VAL A 54 -6.42 -12.90 -0.71
N ILE A 55 -6.16 -11.91 -1.55
CA ILE A 55 -7.17 -11.34 -2.45
C ILE A 55 -7.09 -12.12 -3.75
N ARG A 56 -8.13 -12.88 -4.04
CA ARG A 56 -8.18 -13.87 -5.12
C ARG A 56 -8.53 -13.24 -6.47
N PRO A 57 -8.27 -13.99 -7.57
CA PRO A 57 -8.56 -13.53 -8.93
C PRO A 57 -10.00 -13.07 -9.14
N GLU A 58 -10.97 -13.79 -8.55
CA GLU A 58 -12.39 -13.47 -8.68
C GLU A 58 -12.71 -12.10 -8.04
N ALA A 59 -12.15 -11.83 -6.86
CA ALA A 59 -12.34 -10.56 -6.17
C ALA A 59 -11.68 -9.40 -6.92
N ILE A 60 -10.56 -9.65 -7.60
CA ILE A 60 -9.88 -8.65 -8.45
C ILE A 60 -10.72 -8.39 -9.72
N ALA A 61 -11.15 -9.44 -10.40
CA ALA A 61 -11.90 -9.34 -11.66
C ALA A 61 -13.27 -8.68 -11.52
N THR A 62 -13.92 -8.86 -10.36
CA THR A 62 -15.27 -8.32 -10.08
C THR A 62 -15.25 -6.95 -9.40
N SER A 63 -14.08 -6.47 -9.00
CA SER A 63 -13.96 -5.23 -8.23
C SER A 63 -14.16 -3.97 -9.07
N GLY A 64 -13.88 -4.01 -10.38
CA GLY A 64 -13.83 -2.81 -11.23
C GLY A 64 -12.76 -1.80 -10.81
N LEU A 65 -11.82 -2.21 -9.95
CA LEU A 65 -10.75 -1.40 -9.41
C LEU A 65 -9.58 -1.37 -10.39
N LYS A 66 -8.81 -0.29 -10.39
CA LYS A 66 -7.82 -0.01 -11.44
C LYS A 66 -6.39 -0.27 -11.01
N ASP A 67 -6.10 -0.12 -9.72
CA ASP A 67 -4.77 -0.29 -9.19
C ASP A 67 -4.77 -0.98 -7.82
N LEU A 68 -3.57 -1.30 -7.34
CA LEU A 68 -3.37 -1.97 -6.07
C LEU A 68 -3.81 -1.13 -4.86
N THR A 69 -3.76 0.21 -4.97
CA THR A 69 -4.23 1.13 -3.93
C THR A 69 -5.72 0.93 -3.65
N ASP A 70 -6.52 0.98 -4.72
CA ASP A 70 -7.97 0.82 -4.62
C ASP A 70 -8.35 -0.59 -4.17
N LEU A 71 -7.64 -1.61 -4.66
CA LEU A 71 -7.87 -3.00 -4.24
C LEU A 71 -7.69 -3.17 -2.74
N LEU A 72 -6.57 -2.71 -2.20
CA LEU A 72 -6.27 -2.86 -0.77
C LEU A 72 -7.24 -2.06 0.11
N LYS A 73 -7.65 -0.86 -0.31
CA LYS A 73 -8.65 -0.05 0.39
C LYS A 73 -10.00 -0.77 0.55
N ASN A 74 -10.39 -1.57 -0.44
CA ASN A 74 -11.72 -2.18 -0.50
C ASN A 74 -11.74 -3.64 -0.03
N LYS A 75 -10.61 -4.34 -0.02
CA LYS A 75 -10.57 -5.78 0.24
C LYS A 75 -9.66 -6.18 1.41
N SER A 76 -8.93 -5.24 2.00
CA SER A 76 -8.03 -5.49 3.13
C SER A 76 -8.30 -4.53 4.28
N SER A 77 -7.80 -4.85 5.47
CA SER A 77 -7.83 -3.94 6.63
C SER A 77 -6.52 -3.16 6.82
N VAL A 78 -5.63 -3.15 5.84
CA VAL A 78 -4.40 -2.33 5.85
C VAL A 78 -4.74 -0.84 5.74
N ASP A 79 -3.94 0.01 6.34
CA ASP A 79 -4.15 1.46 6.27
C ASP A 79 -3.46 2.04 5.03
N VAL A 80 -4.24 2.33 4.01
CA VAL A 80 -3.75 2.97 2.77
C VAL A 80 -4.02 4.46 2.84
N ILE A 81 -2.97 5.24 2.60
CA ILE A 81 -3.01 6.70 2.52
C ILE A 81 -2.75 7.11 1.08
N GLN A 82 -3.74 7.70 0.43
CA GLN A 82 -3.64 8.19 -0.94
C GLN A 82 -3.57 9.71 -0.97
N TYR A 83 -2.75 10.21 -1.90
CA TYR A 83 -2.61 11.62 -2.22
C TYR A 83 -3.07 11.86 -3.65
N PRO A 84 -3.51 13.08 -4.00
CA PRO A 84 -3.61 13.48 -5.40
C PRO A 84 -2.27 13.29 -6.12
N GLY A 85 -2.30 13.12 -7.43
CA GLY A 85 -1.08 13.02 -8.22
C GLY A 85 -0.42 11.66 -8.21
N PHE A 86 -1.18 10.55 -8.18
CA PHE A 86 -0.66 9.20 -8.27
C PHE A 86 0.42 8.89 -7.21
N LEU A 87 0.09 9.10 -5.97
CA LEU A 87 0.93 8.75 -4.84
C LEU A 87 0.08 8.07 -3.77
N SER A 88 0.53 6.92 -3.31
CA SER A 88 -0.08 6.21 -2.18
C SER A 88 0.97 5.49 -1.35
N ASN A 89 0.69 5.38 -0.07
CA ASN A 89 1.49 4.66 0.89
C ASN A 89 0.61 3.67 1.65
N VAL A 90 1.21 2.62 2.20
CA VAL A 90 0.52 1.61 3.00
C VAL A 90 1.17 1.44 4.35
N GLY A 91 0.33 1.33 5.37
CA GLY A 91 0.72 0.97 6.72
C GLY A 91 0.06 -0.33 7.16
N ILE A 92 0.77 -1.12 7.94
CA ILE A 92 0.28 -2.36 8.55
C ILE A 92 0.60 -2.32 10.04
N ARG A 93 -0.39 -2.56 10.92
CA ARG A 93 -0.21 -2.67 12.37
C ARG A 93 0.51 -1.48 13.02
N GLY A 94 0.20 -0.26 12.56
CA GLY A 94 0.85 0.96 13.07
C GLY A 94 2.21 1.28 12.45
N PHE A 95 2.73 0.43 11.58
CA PHE A 95 3.90 0.73 10.75
C PHE A 95 3.48 1.55 9.53
N ILE A 96 3.20 2.83 9.75
CA ILE A 96 2.77 3.76 8.71
C ILE A 96 3.97 4.61 8.29
N PRO A 97 4.22 4.75 6.99
CA PRO A 97 5.30 5.59 6.50
C PRO A 97 4.97 7.07 6.74
N ASP A 98 5.97 7.84 7.15
CA ASP A 98 5.90 9.29 7.07
C ASP A 98 5.96 9.71 5.58
N PHE A 99 5.46 10.88 5.27
CA PHE A 99 5.15 11.52 3.98
C PHE A 99 5.94 11.05 2.73
N SER A 100 7.13 10.54 2.85
CA SER A 100 7.99 10.24 1.69
C SER A 100 8.50 8.80 1.60
N ARG A 101 8.14 7.89 2.52
CA ARG A 101 8.90 6.64 2.65
C ARG A 101 8.11 5.49 3.23
N SER A 102 7.86 4.47 2.42
CA SER A 102 7.49 3.17 2.95
C SER A 102 8.75 2.39 3.34
N ARG A 103 9.13 2.48 4.61
CA ARG A 103 10.26 1.71 5.18
C ARG A 103 9.82 0.45 5.90
N TYR A 104 8.54 0.24 6.04
CA TYR A 104 8.01 -0.76 6.95
C TYR A 104 7.22 -1.87 6.27
N VAL A 105 6.81 -1.65 5.03
CA VAL A 105 6.06 -2.63 4.24
C VAL A 105 6.78 -2.87 2.93
N ALA A 106 7.23 -4.10 2.72
CA ALA A 106 7.85 -4.50 1.46
C ALA A 106 6.76 -4.73 0.40
N VAL A 107 6.96 -4.16 -0.78
CA VAL A 107 6.06 -4.36 -1.94
C VAL A 107 6.79 -5.16 -2.99
N LEU A 108 6.24 -6.31 -3.33
CA LEU A 108 6.85 -7.31 -4.21
C LEU A 108 5.96 -7.58 -5.43
N ILE A 109 6.59 -7.98 -6.53
CA ILE A 109 5.93 -8.60 -7.68
C ILE A 109 6.58 -9.97 -7.87
N ASN A 110 5.80 -11.04 -7.81
CA ASN A 110 6.29 -12.42 -7.91
C ASN A 110 7.40 -12.76 -6.90
N GLY A 111 7.33 -12.20 -5.69
CA GLY A 111 8.34 -12.39 -4.64
C GLY A 111 9.61 -11.55 -4.78
N ILE A 112 9.70 -10.67 -5.77
CA ILE A 112 10.84 -9.83 -6.11
C ILE A 112 10.53 -8.38 -5.71
N PRO A 113 11.47 -7.60 -5.13
CA PRO A 113 11.24 -6.19 -4.82
C PRO A 113 10.76 -5.40 -6.04
N SER A 114 9.62 -4.73 -5.92
CA SER A 114 8.97 -3.99 -7.04
C SER A 114 9.73 -2.72 -7.46
N GLY A 115 10.75 -2.30 -6.70
CA GLY A 115 11.48 -1.05 -6.91
C GLY A 115 10.71 0.21 -6.51
N THR A 116 9.47 0.07 -6.05
CA THR A 116 8.64 1.18 -5.58
C THR A 116 7.86 0.81 -4.33
N SER A 117 7.49 1.81 -3.55
CA SER A 117 6.49 1.68 -2.47
C SER A 117 5.16 2.37 -2.81
N ASN A 118 5.10 3.02 -3.97
CA ASN A 118 3.91 3.71 -4.45
C ASN A 118 2.95 2.73 -5.13
N LEU A 119 1.95 2.27 -4.39
CA LEU A 119 0.98 1.28 -4.86
C LEU A 119 0.16 1.75 -6.08
N SER A 120 0.00 3.08 -6.27
CA SER A 120 -0.75 3.62 -7.40
C SER A 120 -0.10 3.32 -8.75
N THR A 121 1.22 3.05 -8.77
CA THR A 121 1.95 2.71 -9.99
C THR A 121 1.84 1.22 -10.36
N LEU A 122 1.32 0.39 -9.46
CA LEU A 122 1.20 -1.05 -9.67
C LEU A 122 -0.17 -1.39 -10.27
N SER A 123 -0.14 -2.03 -11.43
CA SER A 123 -1.34 -2.44 -12.15
C SER A 123 -1.97 -3.68 -11.54
N LEU A 124 -3.29 -3.82 -11.71
CA LEU A 124 -4.00 -5.09 -11.51
C LEU A 124 -4.12 -5.91 -12.80
N ASN A 125 -3.59 -5.41 -13.90
CA ASN A 125 -3.62 -6.11 -15.18
C ASN A 125 -2.76 -7.37 -15.11
N GLY A 126 -3.29 -8.51 -15.56
CA GLY A 126 -2.55 -9.77 -15.51
C GLY A 126 -2.23 -10.27 -14.10
N VAL A 127 -2.83 -9.71 -13.04
CA VAL A 127 -2.67 -10.19 -11.67
C VAL A 127 -3.55 -11.40 -11.44
N GLU A 128 -2.96 -12.42 -10.81
CA GLU A 128 -3.66 -13.63 -10.37
C GLU A 128 -4.17 -13.46 -8.95
N GLN A 129 -3.30 -13.07 -8.01
CA GLN A 129 -3.68 -12.83 -6.63
C GLN A 129 -2.79 -11.78 -5.98
N VAL A 130 -3.27 -11.19 -4.89
CA VAL A 130 -2.49 -10.31 -4.03
C VAL A 130 -2.45 -10.90 -2.62
N GLU A 131 -1.25 -11.10 -2.12
CA GLU A 131 -0.99 -11.62 -0.79
C GLU A 131 -0.55 -10.48 0.13
N VAL A 132 -1.23 -10.33 1.27
CA VAL A 132 -0.90 -9.35 2.30
C VAL A 132 -0.49 -10.10 3.56
N LEU A 133 0.81 -10.14 3.82
CA LEU A 133 1.40 -10.76 4.99
C LEU A 133 1.55 -9.69 6.07
N LYS A 134 0.94 -9.91 7.21
CA LYS A 134 0.96 -8.94 8.32
C LYS A 134 1.86 -9.45 9.44
N GLY A 135 2.79 -8.61 9.87
CA GLY A 135 3.77 -8.93 10.90
C GLY A 135 5.22 -8.91 10.44
N PRO A 136 6.17 -9.43 11.23
CA PRO A 136 7.61 -9.29 11.01
C PRO A 136 8.12 -10.34 10.00
N PHE A 137 8.21 -9.98 8.73
CA PHE A 137 8.72 -10.83 7.67
C PHE A 137 10.17 -10.51 7.25
N SER A 138 10.92 -9.79 8.09
CA SER A 138 12.33 -9.50 7.81
C SER A 138 13.21 -10.75 7.77
N SER A 139 12.83 -11.82 8.45
CA SER A 139 13.49 -13.13 8.35
C SER A 139 13.43 -13.76 6.96
N ILE A 140 12.48 -13.33 6.13
CA ILE A 140 12.34 -13.82 4.75
C ILE A 140 12.80 -12.77 3.75
N TYR A 141 12.45 -11.49 3.98
CA TYR A 141 12.60 -10.42 3.01
C TYR A 141 13.62 -9.33 3.40
N GLY A 142 14.24 -9.43 4.59
CA GLY A 142 15.23 -8.47 5.08
C GLY A 142 14.61 -7.14 5.49
N THR A 143 15.36 -6.07 5.29
CA THR A 143 14.92 -4.70 5.65
C THR A 143 13.61 -4.31 4.97
N ASN A 144 12.88 -3.37 5.58
CA ASN A 144 11.60 -2.82 5.10
C ASN A 144 10.40 -3.80 5.14
N ALA A 145 10.47 -4.86 5.94
CA ALA A 145 9.37 -5.80 6.15
C ALA A 145 8.95 -5.91 7.63
N MET A 146 9.06 -4.81 8.39
CA MET A 146 8.72 -4.77 9.83
C MET A 146 7.21 -4.86 10.06
N GLY A 147 6.42 -4.16 9.27
CA GLY A 147 4.95 -4.18 9.35
C GLY A 147 4.35 -5.34 8.55
N GLY A 148 5.01 -5.73 7.47
CA GLY A 148 4.53 -6.80 6.61
C GLY A 148 5.03 -6.73 5.17
N VAL A 149 4.39 -7.54 4.33
CA VAL A 149 4.71 -7.68 2.91
C VAL A 149 3.43 -7.66 2.09
N ILE A 150 3.45 -6.97 0.96
CA ILE A 150 2.43 -7.06 -0.07
C ILE A 150 3.07 -7.68 -1.30
N ASN A 151 2.57 -8.82 -1.75
CA ASN A 151 3.11 -9.54 -2.89
C ASN A 151 2.05 -9.69 -3.99
N VAL A 152 2.31 -9.12 -5.14
CA VAL A 152 1.46 -9.21 -6.33
C VAL A 152 1.92 -10.40 -7.15
N ILE A 153 1.07 -11.41 -7.30
CA ILE A 153 1.34 -12.58 -8.13
C ILE A 153 0.70 -12.38 -9.50
N THR A 154 1.49 -12.48 -10.55
CA THR A 154 1.02 -12.34 -11.93
C THR A 154 0.64 -13.70 -12.53
N LYS A 155 -0.29 -13.68 -13.48
CA LYS A 155 -0.72 -14.88 -14.21
C LYS A 155 0.41 -15.50 -15.01
N ARG A 156 0.35 -16.82 -15.15
CA ARG A 156 1.26 -17.62 -15.97
C ARG A 156 0.43 -18.56 -16.83
N HIS A 157 0.03 -18.10 -18.02
CA HIS A 157 -0.72 -18.93 -18.95
C HIS A 157 0.23 -19.87 -19.72
N THR A 158 -0.16 -21.13 -19.84
CA THR A 158 0.57 -22.15 -20.61
C THR A 158 -0.35 -22.92 -21.57
N GLY A 159 -1.67 -22.75 -21.44
CA GLY A 159 -2.69 -23.38 -22.25
C GLY A 159 -3.02 -22.58 -23.54
N PRO A 160 -4.20 -22.81 -24.13
CA PRO A 160 -4.67 -22.06 -25.29
C PRO A 160 -4.63 -20.56 -25.10
N LEU A 161 -4.57 -19.82 -26.22
CA LEU A 161 -4.59 -18.36 -26.19
C LEU A 161 -5.91 -17.89 -25.59
N THR A 162 -5.82 -17.04 -24.59
CA THR A 162 -6.93 -16.34 -23.95
C THR A 162 -6.65 -14.85 -23.92
N GLY A 163 -7.70 -14.04 -23.88
CA GLY A 163 -7.51 -12.60 -23.80
C GLY A 163 -8.72 -11.90 -23.19
N ALA A 164 -8.52 -10.64 -22.85
CA ALA A 164 -9.56 -9.75 -22.41
C ALA A 164 -9.33 -8.33 -22.89
N PHE A 165 -10.42 -7.66 -23.22
CA PHE A 165 -10.49 -6.23 -23.42
C PHE A 165 -11.43 -5.64 -22.40
N THR A 166 -10.99 -4.61 -21.67
CA THR A 166 -11.82 -3.92 -20.67
C THR A 166 -11.77 -2.42 -20.93
N THR A 167 -12.93 -1.78 -20.90
CA THR A 167 -13.03 -0.32 -20.96
C THR A 167 -13.94 0.20 -19.86
N SER A 168 -13.68 1.41 -19.40
CA SER A 168 -14.60 2.10 -18.51
C SER A 168 -14.53 3.61 -18.66
N MET A 169 -15.63 4.28 -18.33
CA MET A 169 -15.74 5.72 -18.32
C MET A 169 -16.60 6.19 -17.12
N GLY A 170 -16.36 7.40 -16.67
CA GLY A 170 -17.07 7.87 -15.47
C GLY A 170 -16.98 9.34 -15.18
N SER A 171 -17.35 9.67 -13.94
CA SER A 171 -17.29 11.02 -13.39
C SER A 171 -15.90 11.63 -13.55
N PHE A 172 -15.84 12.96 -13.60
CA PHE A 172 -14.61 13.74 -13.74
C PHE A 172 -13.86 13.50 -15.05
N GLY A 173 -14.53 12.95 -16.07
CA GLY A 173 -13.92 12.56 -17.33
C GLY A 173 -12.89 11.44 -17.16
N THR A 174 -13.13 10.51 -16.24
CA THR A 174 -12.27 9.34 -16.11
C THR A 174 -12.49 8.40 -17.29
N GLY A 175 -11.39 7.91 -17.84
CA GLY A 175 -11.34 6.89 -18.88
C GLY A 175 -10.33 5.82 -18.53
N TYR A 176 -10.65 4.57 -18.88
CA TYR A 176 -9.75 3.42 -18.72
C TYR A 176 -9.95 2.48 -19.88
N GLY A 177 -8.87 2.02 -20.47
CA GLY A 177 -8.84 0.97 -21.46
C GLY A 177 -7.72 -0.03 -21.14
N MET A 178 -7.99 -1.33 -21.22
CA MET A 178 -7.03 -2.39 -20.95
C MET A 178 -7.19 -3.52 -21.96
N VAL A 179 -6.06 -4.05 -22.40
CA VAL A 179 -5.96 -5.29 -23.18
C VAL A 179 -5.06 -6.27 -22.43
N SER A 180 -5.38 -7.55 -22.48
CA SER A 180 -4.52 -8.62 -21.96
C SER A 180 -4.65 -9.87 -22.84
N PHE A 181 -3.52 -10.54 -23.06
CA PHE A 181 -3.41 -11.78 -23.81
C PHE A 181 -2.42 -12.70 -23.11
N GLY A 182 -2.67 -14.01 -23.16
CA GLY A 182 -1.72 -14.98 -22.64
C GLY A 182 -2.03 -16.38 -23.14
N GLY A 183 -1.00 -17.19 -23.28
CA GLY A 183 -1.12 -18.59 -23.72
C GLY A 183 0.20 -19.20 -24.15
N GLY A 184 0.13 -20.46 -24.56
CA GLY A 184 1.23 -21.17 -25.21
C GLY A 184 1.33 -20.78 -26.68
N ILE A 185 2.53 -20.40 -27.13
CA ILE A 185 2.86 -20.24 -28.55
C ILE A 185 3.22 -21.62 -29.11
N THR A 186 3.94 -22.41 -28.31
CA THR A 186 4.24 -23.83 -28.55
C THR A 186 4.12 -24.56 -27.21
N ASP A 187 4.30 -25.89 -27.21
CA ASP A 187 4.32 -26.71 -25.97
C ASP A 187 5.39 -26.25 -24.96
N ARG A 188 6.42 -25.51 -25.42
CA ARG A 188 7.54 -25.06 -24.62
C ARG A 188 7.64 -23.55 -24.44
N LEU A 189 6.95 -22.77 -25.27
CA LEU A 189 7.01 -21.31 -25.26
C LEU A 189 5.66 -20.73 -24.92
N SER A 190 5.59 -19.93 -23.88
CA SER A 190 4.38 -19.26 -23.42
C SER A 190 4.63 -17.77 -23.20
N PHE A 191 3.56 -16.98 -23.22
CA PHE A 191 3.63 -15.56 -22.99
C PHE A 191 2.41 -15.03 -22.24
N ASP A 192 2.57 -13.90 -21.58
CA ASP A 192 1.50 -13.03 -21.09
C ASP A 192 1.86 -11.59 -21.40
N LEU A 193 0.88 -10.84 -21.88
CA LEU A 193 1.01 -9.42 -22.18
C LEU A 193 -0.22 -8.69 -21.68
N SER A 194 -0.06 -7.59 -20.98
CA SER A 194 -1.15 -6.68 -20.68
C SER A 194 -0.70 -5.22 -20.75
N ALA A 195 -1.60 -4.36 -21.18
CA ALA A 195 -1.40 -2.92 -21.23
C ALA A 195 -2.69 -2.20 -20.90
N SER A 196 -2.59 -1.06 -20.22
CA SER A 196 -3.73 -0.19 -19.97
C SER A 196 -3.35 1.28 -20.04
N TYR A 197 -4.33 2.08 -20.42
CA TYR A 197 -4.30 3.54 -20.32
C TYR A 197 -5.39 3.97 -19.35
N GLU A 198 -5.04 4.84 -18.43
CA GLU A 198 -5.95 5.43 -17.45
C GLU A 198 -5.82 6.94 -17.45
N SER A 199 -6.94 7.65 -17.43
CA SER A 199 -6.95 9.11 -17.40
C SER A 199 -8.07 9.69 -16.56
N GLN A 200 -7.85 10.91 -16.08
CA GLN A 200 -8.85 11.78 -15.49
C GLN A 200 -8.70 13.18 -16.11
N ALA A 201 -9.65 13.58 -16.95
CA ALA A 201 -9.56 14.79 -17.74
C ALA A 201 -9.98 16.06 -16.97
N ARG A 202 -10.71 15.93 -15.88
CA ARG A 202 -11.20 17.03 -15.06
C ARG A 202 -10.90 16.81 -13.60
N SER A 203 -10.59 17.90 -12.90
CA SER A 203 -10.42 17.85 -11.43
C SER A 203 -11.71 17.39 -10.76
N TYR A 204 -11.58 16.55 -9.72
CA TYR A 204 -12.74 16.01 -9.01
C TYR A 204 -13.32 17.02 -8.01
N THR A 205 -14.62 16.88 -7.72
CA THR A 205 -15.29 17.56 -6.62
C THR A 205 -15.12 16.78 -5.33
N VAL A 206 -14.89 17.47 -4.22
CA VAL A 206 -14.80 16.87 -2.88
C VAL A 206 -16.18 16.57 -2.31
N GLY A 207 -16.23 15.75 -1.26
CA GLY A 207 -17.47 15.42 -0.56
C GLY A 207 -18.12 16.64 0.09
N LYS A 208 -19.40 16.51 0.46
CA LYS A 208 -20.22 17.59 1.04
C LYS A 208 -20.59 17.36 2.50
N ASN A 209 -20.54 16.11 2.96
CA ASN A 209 -21.04 15.71 4.27
C ASN A 209 -19.97 14.95 5.04
N ASN A 210 -19.96 15.10 6.34
CA ASN A 210 -19.28 14.18 7.25
C ASN A 210 -20.20 13.90 8.43
N PHE A 211 -20.75 12.71 8.51
CA PHE A 211 -21.75 12.30 9.49
C PHE A 211 -21.13 11.98 10.87
N LEU A 212 -19.83 11.71 10.91
CA LEU A 212 -19.15 11.23 12.12
C LEU A 212 -18.48 12.35 12.93
N LYS A 213 -18.44 13.57 12.43
CA LYS A 213 -17.88 14.72 13.14
C LYS A 213 -18.80 15.09 14.32
N THR A 214 -18.19 15.29 15.48
CA THR A 214 -18.92 15.52 16.74
C THR A 214 -18.48 16.76 17.49
N THR A 215 -17.30 17.31 17.20
CA THR A 215 -16.71 18.45 17.90
C THR A 215 -16.58 19.68 16.99
N ALA A 216 -16.46 20.86 17.59
CA ALA A 216 -16.18 22.09 16.87
C ALA A 216 -14.83 22.04 16.17
N LEU A 217 -13.83 21.37 16.77
CA LEU A 217 -12.52 21.16 16.19
C LEU A 217 -12.59 20.27 14.93
N GLU A 218 -13.34 19.16 14.98
CA GLU A 218 -13.55 18.30 13.80
C GLU A 218 -14.26 19.07 12.66
N ASN A 219 -15.22 19.91 12.98
CA ASN A 219 -15.88 20.78 12.00
C ASN A 219 -14.91 21.78 11.38
N ALA A 220 -14.03 22.36 12.18
CA ALA A 220 -13.04 23.33 11.73
C ALA A 220 -11.93 22.69 10.87
N ILE A 221 -11.47 21.49 11.23
CA ILE A 221 -10.50 20.70 10.45
C ILE A 221 -11.05 20.41 9.05
N LEU A 222 -12.34 20.11 8.95
CA LEU A 222 -13.01 19.83 7.67
C LEU A 222 -13.39 21.11 6.90
N ASP A 223 -12.69 22.18 7.00
CA ASP A 223 -12.91 23.47 6.35
C ASP A 223 -14.25 23.60 5.58
N PRO A 224 -15.31 24.15 6.19
CA PRO A 224 -16.64 24.14 5.62
C PRO A 224 -16.74 24.90 4.28
N THR A 225 -15.79 25.80 3.99
CA THR A 225 -15.75 26.55 2.75
C THR A 225 -15.30 25.71 1.56
N LYS A 226 -14.69 24.55 1.81
CA LYS A 226 -14.18 23.63 0.79
C LYS A 226 -15.10 22.47 0.49
N LYS A 227 -16.15 22.24 1.30
CA LYS A 227 -17.12 21.18 1.08
C LYS A 227 -17.83 21.33 -0.27
N GLY A 228 -17.73 20.30 -1.09
CA GLY A 228 -18.26 20.30 -2.46
C GLY A 228 -17.44 21.13 -3.44
N ALA A 229 -16.33 21.72 -3.03
CA ALA A 229 -15.41 22.41 -3.92
C ALA A 229 -14.67 21.43 -4.85
N VAL A 230 -14.03 21.96 -5.87
CA VAL A 230 -13.16 21.21 -6.77
C VAL A 230 -11.77 21.11 -6.13
N MET A 231 -11.17 19.90 -6.14
CA MET A 231 -9.77 19.71 -5.79
C MET A 231 -8.92 20.06 -7.01
N PRO A 232 -8.28 21.25 -7.05
CA PRO A 232 -7.59 21.70 -8.26
C PRO A 232 -6.39 20.81 -8.55
N GLY A 233 -6.02 20.69 -9.84
CA GLY A 233 -4.82 19.96 -10.24
C GLY A 233 -4.87 18.47 -9.93
N SER A 234 -6.02 17.82 -10.09
CA SER A 234 -6.14 16.36 -9.88
C SER A 234 -6.30 15.59 -11.20
N THR A 235 -5.83 16.15 -12.31
CA THR A 235 -5.88 15.50 -13.65
C THR A 235 -4.60 14.72 -13.94
N TYR A 236 -4.73 13.67 -14.71
CA TYR A 236 -3.62 12.79 -15.09
C TYR A 236 -3.94 11.95 -16.34
N GLY A 237 -2.87 11.42 -16.97
CA GLY A 237 -2.92 10.36 -17.94
C GLY A 237 -1.73 9.43 -17.73
N VAL A 238 -1.97 8.11 -17.61
CA VAL A 238 -0.91 7.14 -17.31
C VAL A 238 -1.09 5.86 -18.12
N VAL A 239 0.04 5.24 -18.46
CA VAL A 239 0.14 3.93 -19.09
C VAL A 239 0.74 2.96 -18.11
N LYS A 240 0.18 1.75 -18.02
CA LYS A 240 0.72 0.62 -17.27
C LYS A 240 0.78 -0.59 -18.19
N ALA A 241 1.88 -1.31 -18.20
CA ALA A 241 2.04 -2.51 -19.01
C ALA A 241 2.87 -3.55 -18.27
N ASN A 242 2.59 -4.82 -18.52
CA ASN A 242 3.47 -5.91 -18.13
C ASN A 242 3.54 -6.97 -19.23
N ALA A 243 4.67 -7.65 -19.28
CA ALA A 243 4.94 -8.72 -20.21
C ALA A 243 5.69 -9.86 -19.51
N ARG A 244 5.37 -11.09 -19.85
CA ARG A 244 6.09 -12.29 -19.46
C ARG A 244 6.35 -13.16 -20.67
N LEU A 245 7.56 -13.70 -20.75
CA LEU A 245 7.93 -14.74 -21.69
C LEU A 245 8.43 -15.94 -20.89
N GLY A 246 7.85 -17.12 -21.10
CA GLY A 246 8.23 -18.37 -20.43
C GLY A 246 8.73 -19.38 -21.44
N TYR A 247 9.89 -19.98 -21.21
CA TYR A 247 10.45 -21.03 -22.03
C TYR A 247 10.83 -22.25 -21.19
N GLN A 248 10.32 -23.41 -21.57
CA GLN A 248 10.60 -24.71 -20.96
C GLN A 248 11.72 -25.39 -21.76
N PHE A 249 12.94 -25.47 -21.18
CA PHE A 249 14.08 -26.12 -21.83
C PHE A 249 13.92 -27.65 -21.82
N SER A 250 13.49 -28.18 -20.67
CA SER A 250 13.20 -29.60 -20.42
C SER A 250 12.03 -29.71 -19.44
N ASP A 251 11.64 -30.89 -19.04
CA ASP A 251 10.61 -31.11 -18.03
C ASP A 251 11.03 -30.57 -16.64
N GLU A 252 12.33 -30.43 -16.41
CA GLU A 252 12.91 -29.97 -15.14
C GLU A 252 13.27 -28.47 -15.17
N TRP A 253 13.62 -27.89 -16.34
CA TRP A 253 14.19 -26.57 -16.41
C TRP A 253 13.35 -25.58 -17.20
N SER A 254 13.09 -24.42 -16.62
CA SER A 254 12.38 -23.32 -17.24
C SER A 254 13.04 -21.96 -16.98
N LEU A 255 12.82 -21.03 -17.92
CA LEU A 255 13.20 -19.61 -17.80
C LEU A 255 11.95 -18.76 -18.00
N HIS A 256 11.73 -17.80 -17.11
CA HIS A 256 10.67 -16.81 -17.22
C HIS A 256 11.28 -15.41 -17.15
N ILE A 257 11.07 -14.62 -18.18
CA ILE A 257 11.45 -13.20 -18.20
C ILE A 257 10.18 -12.40 -17.97
N PHE A 258 10.25 -11.42 -17.08
CA PHE A 258 9.12 -10.56 -16.73
C PHE A 258 9.54 -9.09 -16.74
N GLU A 259 8.66 -8.25 -17.30
CA GLU A 259 8.78 -6.79 -17.32
C GLU A 259 7.50 -6.16 -16.80
N ASP A 260 7.62 -5.10 -15.97
CA ASP A 260 6.51 -4.28 -15.51
C ASP A 260 6.86 -2.80 -15.67
N LEU A 261 5.96 -2.05 -16.34
CA LEU A 261 6.16 -0.68 -16.76
C LEU A 261 5.06 0.24 -16.24
N PHE A 262 5.45 1.42 -15.81
CA PHE A 262 4.57 2.55 -15.54
C PHE A 262 5.14 3.82 -16.20
N HIS A 263 4.28 4.55 -16.89
CA HIS A 263 4.61 5.83 -17.51
C HIS A 263 3.48 6.84 -17.28
N GLY A 264 3.82 8.01 -16.78
CA GLY A 264 2.87 9.11 -16.62
C GLY A 264 3.55 10.45 -16.74
N ASP A 265 3.10 11.24 -17.71
CA ASP A 265 3.57 12.59 -17.94
C ASP A 265 2.51 13.63 -17.53
N GLY A 266 2.96 14.75 -16.98
CA GLY A 266 2.08 15.84 -16.61
C GLY A 266 1.05 15.52 -15.53
N ILE A 267 1.32 14.55 -14.67
CA ILE A 267 0.44 14.23 -13.54
C ILE A 267 0.36 15.42 -12.61
N LEU A 268 -0.82 16.01 -12.47
CA LEU A 268 -1.01 17.18 -11.62
C LEU A 268 -1.24 16.79 -10.16
N ASN A 269 -0.70 17.60 -9.27
CA ASN A 269 -0.99 17.60 -7.86
C ASN A 269 -1.31 19.03 -7.42
N GLY A 270 -2.54 19.29 -7.04
CA GLY A 270 -3.05 20.60 -6.66
C GLY A 270 -2.47 21.18 -5.37
N GLY A 271 -1.57 20.46 -4.72
CA GLY A 271 -1.07 20.82 -3.41
C GLY A 271 -2.09 20.55 -2.30
N SER A 272 -1.70 20.84 -1.06
CA SER A 272 -2.66 20.76 0.05
C SER A 272 -3.54 22.01 0.08
N ILE A 273 -4.79 21.85 0.46
CA ILE A 273 -5.71 23.01 0.65
C ILE A 273 -5.22 23.99 1.71
N TRP A 274 -4.28 23.54 2.52
CA TRP A 274 -3.68 24.35 3.56
C TRP A 274 -2.57 25.28 3.01
N GLY A 275 -2.24 25.14 1.70
CA GLY A 275 -1.20 25.95 1.07
C GLY A 275 0.24 25.62 1.46
N VAL A 276 0.45 24.51 2.22
CA VAL A 276 1.81 24.09 2.63
C VAL A 276 2.62 23.63 1.45
N TYR A 277 2.00 22.79 0.67
CA TYR A 277 2.59 22.25 -0.54
C TYR A 277 1.85 22.91 -1.70
N GLY A 278 2.54 23.76 -2.44
CA GLY A 278 2.01 24.39 -3.63
C GLY A 278 1.64 23.38 -4.70
N ALA A 279 0.87 23.81 -5.69
CA ALA A 279 0.59 23.00 -6.86
C ALA A 279 1.88 22.54 -7.54
N SER A 280 1.89 21.31 -8.01
CA SER A 280 3.02 20.73 -8.73
C SER A 280 2.52 19.83 -9.85
N LYS A 281 3.41 19.59 -10.79
CA LYS A 281 3.23 18.62 -11.87
C LYS A 281 4.41 17.64 -11.81
N LYS A 282 4.19 16.38 -12.09
CA LYS A 282 5.28 15.42 -12.16
C LYS A 282 5.20 14.53 -13.38
N ASN A 283 6.36 14.12 -13.84
CA ASN A 283 6.53 12.98 -14.73
C ASN A 283 7.08 11.83 -13.90
N LEU A 284 6.46 10.67 -14.02
CA LEU A 284 6.83 9.48 -13.25
C LEU A 284 6.96 8.30 -14.20
N ASN A 285 8.16 7.72 -14.23
CA ASN A 285 8.48 6.55 -15.04
C ASN A 285 9.04 5.45 -14.16
N ARG A 286 8.57 4.23 -14.31
CA ARG A 286 9.08 3.06 -13.61
C ARG A 286 9.18 1.87 -14.55
N SER A 287 10.28 1.13 -14.43
CA SER A 287 10.45 -0.19 -15.03
C SER A 287 10.97 -1.18 -13.99
N MET A 288 10.59 -2.44 -14.13
CA MET A 288 11.11 -3.56 -13.36
C MET A 288 11.23 -4.77 -14.26
N THR A 289 12.47 -5.23 -14.46
CA THR A 289 12.80 -6.43 -15.23
C THR A 289 13.28 -7.53 -14.30
N SER A 290 12.88 -8.76 -14.52
CA SER A 290 13.44 -9.95 -13.85
C SER A 290 13.50 -11.14 -14.77
N ALA A 291 14.43 -12.07 -14.47
CA ALA A 291 14.56 -13.34 -15.14
C ALA A 291 14.63 -14.47 -14.11
N GLU A 292 13.64 -15.36 -14.07
CA GLU A 292 13.59 -16.51 -13.17
C GLU A 292 14.03 -17.77 -13.91
N LEU A 293 15.23 -18.26 -13.60
CA LEU A 293 15.67 -19.60 -14.01
C LEU A 293 15.34 -20.57 -12.89
N ARG A 294 14.55 -21.60 -13.22
CA ARG A 294 14.08 -22.61 -12.28
C ARG A 294 14.45 -24.00 -12.77
N GLY A 295 15.05 -24.81 -11.89
CA GLY A 295 15.46 -26.16 -12.19
C GLY A 295 15.16 -27.15 -11.09
N ARG A 296 14.66 -28.34 -11.43
CA ARG A 296 14.42 -29.43 -10.51
C ARG A 296 15.56 -30.43 -10.60
N LEU A 297 16.18 -30.75 -9.45
CA LEU A 297 17.27 -31.71 -9.30
C LEU A 297 16.88 -32.71 -8.19
N GLY A 298 16.18 -33.78 -8.56
CA GLY A 298 15.61 -34.72 -7.57
C GLY A 298 14.58 -34.02 -6.66
N ASN A 299 14.86 -34.00 -5.36
CA ASN A 299 13.99 -33.34 -4.36
C ASN A 299 14.25 -31.84 -4.21
N ASN A 300 15.24 -31.29 -4.91
CA ASN A 300 15.62 -29.90 -4.85
C ASN A 300 14.94 -29.13 -5.97
N LEU A 301 14.49 -27.91 -5.65
CA LEU A 301 14.03 -26.93 -6.62
C LEU A 301 14.91 -25.68 -6.52
N LEU A 302 15.89 -25.63 -7.42
CA LEU A 302 16.82 -24.49 -7.52
C LEU A 302 16.15 -23.35 -8.29
N THR A 303 16.24 -22.13 -7.76
CA THR A 303 15.74 -20.91 -8.42
C THR A 303 16.78 -19.83 -8.34
N PHE A 304 17.10 -19.23 -9.50
CA PHE A 304 17.98 -18.06 -9.61
C PHE A 304 17.23 -16.94 -10.30
N THR A 305 17.12 -15.77 -9.63
CA THR A 305 16.31 -14.65 -10.10
C THR A 305 17.09 -13.34 -10.01
N PRO A 306 17.86 -12.94 -11.02
CA PRO A 306 18.35 -11.57 -11.15
C PRO A 306 17.20 -10.60 -11.46
N TYR A 307 17.32 -9.37 -10.95
CA TYR A 307 16.35 -8.31 -11.20
C TYR A 307 17.01 -6.94 -11.28
N TYR A 308 16.31 -6.06 -11.98
CA TYR A 308 16.65 -4.64 -12.12
C TYR A 308 15.37 -3.83 -12.08
N SER A 309 15.37 -2.69 -11.39
CA SER A 309 14.30 -1.72 -11.45
C SER A 309 14.81 -0.30 -11.45
N ARG A 310 14.10 0.58 -12.12
CA ARG A 310 14.39 2.01 -12.14
C ARG A 310 13.08 2.80 -12.02
N GLU A 311 13.05 3.73 -11.07
CA GLU A 311 11.97 4.71 -10.94
C GLU A 311 12.55 6.11 -11.03
N GLN A 312 12.01 6.93 -11.93
CA GLN A 312 12.39 8.34 -12.11
C GLN A 312 11.15 9.22 -11.89
N SER A 313 11.28 10.18 -11.00
CA SER A 313 10.26 11.20 -10.72
C SER A 313 10.85 12.57 -10.96
N ASP A 314 10.38 13.26 -11.98
CA ASP A 314 10.69 14.65 -12.26
C ASP A 314 9.51 15.54 -11.82
N ASN A 315 9.75 16.43 -10.87
CA ASN A 315 8.73 17.32 -10.34
C ASN A 315 8.93 18.74 -10.89
N TYR A 316 7.82 19.35 -11.26
CA TYR A 316 7.77 20.68 -11.85
C TYR A 316 7.01 21.63 -10.94
N LYS A 317 7.52 22.82 -10.74
CA LYS A 317 6.81 23.92 -10.11
C LYS A 317 5.91 24.56 -11.14
N VAL A 318 4.61 24.60 -10.86
CA VAL A 318 3.59 25.18 -11.72
C VAL A 318 3.09 26.50 -11.14
N GLY A 319 2.47 27.35 -11.99
CA GLY A 319 2.02 28.69 -11.60
C GLY A 319 3.14 29.73 -11.59
N THR A 320 4.27 29.42 -12.20
CA THR A 320 5.37 30.33 -12.55
C THR A 320 5.51 30.39 -14.07
N GLU A 321 5.99 31.51 -14.60
CA GLU A 321 6.28 31.64 -16.04
C GLU A 321 7.78 31.88 -16.23
N PRO A 322 8.50 30.93 -16.88
CA PRO A 322 8.01 29.60 -17.33
C PRO A 322 7.87 28.60 -16.18
N GLU A 323 7.06 27.55 -16.39
CA GLU A 323 7.12 26.35 -15.55
C GLU A 323 8.49 25.72 -15.65
N TYR A 324 9.03 25.22 -14.53
CA TYR A 324 10.35 24.60 -14.55
C TYR A 324 10.42 23.34 -13.67
N ARG A 325 11.28 22.41 -14.07
CA ARG A 325 11.60 21.24 -13.25
C ARG A 325 12.36 21.70 -12.02
N ASN A 326 11.77 21.58 -10.84
CA ASN A 326 12.40 21.98 -9.58
C ASN A 326 13.17 20.87 -8.90
N ASN A 327 12.83 19.61 -9.14
CA ASN A 327 13.64 18.48 -8.69
C ASN A 327 13.47 17.23 -9.57
N SER A 328 14.45 16.35 -9.51
CA SER A 328 14.47 15.04 -10.13
C SER A 328 15.03 14.03 -9.12
N SER A 329 14.37 12.91 -9.00
CA SER A 329 14.84 11.78 -8.18
C SER A 329 14.83 10.52 -9.02
N VAL A 330 15.96 9.81 -9.06
CA VAL A 330 16.12 8.53 -9.74
C VAL A 330 16.49 7.49 -8.69
N ASN A 331 15.66 6.48 -8.55
CA ASN A 331 15.91 5.29 -7.74
C ASN A 331 16.22 4.12 -8.67
N THR A 332 17.40 3.55 -8.56
CA THR A 332 17.80 2.36 -9.31
C THR A 332 18.06 1.24 -8.31
N SER A 333 17.39 0.11 -8.48
CA SER A 333 17.61 -1.07 -7.64
C SER A 333 17.95 -2.28 -8.51
N TRP A 334 18.91 -3.08 -8.09
CA TRP A 334 19.29 -4.32 -8.76
C TRP A 334 19.82 -5.35 -7.77
N GLY A 335 19.67 -6.60 -8.12
CA GLY A 335 20.14 -7.68 -7.28
C GLY A 335 19.84 -9.05 -7.88
N ALA A 336 20.05 -10.06 -7.09
CA ALA A 336 19.73 -11.43 -7.45
C ALA A 336 19.31 -12.22 -6.21
N ILE A 337 18.42 -13.17 -6.42
CA ILE A 337 17.97 -14.12 -5.41
C ILE A 337 18.38 -15.50 -5.90
N LEU A 338 19.15 -16.23 -5.11
CA LEU A 338 19.44 -17.66 -5.31
C LEU A 338 18.84 -18.43 -4.15
N GLN A 339 18.00 -19.40 -4.44
CA GLN A 339 17.42 -20.27 -3.42
C GLN A 339 17.32 -21.71 -3.87
N ASP A 340 17.43 -22.62 -2.92
CA ASP A 340 17.19 -24.04 -3.07
C ASP A 340 16.06 -24.44 -2.12
N GLU A 341 14.99 -25.00 -2.65
CA GLU A 341 13.89 -25.57 -1.91
C GLU A 341 14.02 -27.08 -1.88
N LEU A 342 14.37 -27.62 -0.71
CA LEU A 342 14.42 -29.05 -0.45
C LEU A 342 13.03 -29.53 0.00
N ARG A 343 12.54 -30.58 -0.65
CA ARG A 343 11.22 -31.16 -0.40
C ARG A 343 11.35 -32.57 0.17
N PHE A 344 10.77 -32.75 1.36
CA PHE A 344 10.73 -34.04 2.07
C PHE A 344 9.27 -34.32 2.45
N ASP A 345 8.55 -35.05 1.63
CA ASP A 345 7.11 -35.33 1.83
C ASP A 345 6.30 -34.03 2.04
N ALA A 346 5.77 -33.84 3.25
CA ALA A 346 5.02 -32.66 3.64
C ALA A 346 5.92 -31.49 4.11
N HIS A 347 7.21 -31.73 4.29
CA HIS A 347 8.15 -30.73 4.81
C HIS A 347 8.85 -29.96 3.69
N ARG A 348 9.23 -28.72 3.97
CA ARG A 348 9.99 -27.86 3.06
C ARG A 348 11.10 -27.16 3.84
N LEU A 349 12.28 -27.12 3.26
CA LEU A 349 13.38 -26.30 3.74
C LEU A 349 13.86 -25.44 2.57
N VAL A 350 13.82 -24.13 2.73
CA VAL A 350 14.35 -23.18 1.75
C VAL A 350 15.62 -22.57 2.31
N LEU A 351 16.72 -22.72 1.60
CA LEU A 351 17.99 -22.07 1.86
C LEU A 351 18.25 -21.07 0.76
N GLY A 352 18.78 -19.89 1.08
CA GLY A 352 19.06 -18.95 0.02
C GLY A 352 19.93 -17.76 0.44
N LEU A 353 20.32 -17.06 -0.59
CA LEU A 353 20.98 -15.77 -0.47
C LEU A 353 20.30 -14.77 -1.41
N ASP A 354 20.27 -13.52 -1.02
CA ASP A 354 19.90 -12.43 -1.91
C ASP A 354 20.88 -11.27 -1.81
N THR A 355 21.09 -10.60 -2.93
CA THR A 355 21.78 -9.31 -2.98
C THR A 355 20.75 -8.23 -3.31
N ARG A 356 20.87 -7.10 -2.62
CA ARG A 356 20.04 -5.93 -2.88
C ARG A 356 20.90 -4.68 -2.92
N ASN A 357 20.92 -4.06 -4.08
CA ASN A 357 21.67 -2.83 -4.30
C ASN A 357 20.68 -1.75 -4.72
N GLN A 358 20.84 -0.56 -4.16
CA GLN A 358 19.98 0.58 -4.47
C GLN A 358 20.83 1.84 -4.53
N ASP A 359 20.64 2.61 -5.59
CA ASP A 359 21.21 3.93 -5.77
C ASP A 359 20.07 4.95 -5.87
N THR A 360 20.18 6.04 -5.13
CA THR A 360 19.23 7.16 -5.20
C THR A 360 20.01 8.42 -5.57
N ASP A 361 19.70 8.98 -6.74
CA ASP A 361 20.24 10.26 -7.21
C ASP A 361 19.16 11.33 -7.15
N THR A 362 19.45 12.41 -6.44
CA THR A 362 18.54 13.53 -6.25
C THR A 362 19.19 14.82 -6.77
N ARG A 363 18.46 15.56 -7.59
CA ARG A 363 18.89 16.86 -8.13
C ARG A 363 17.80 17.89 -7.96
N SER A 364 18.18 19.12 -7.66
CA SER A 364 17.25 20.26 -7.62
C SER A 364 17.71 21.33 -8.61
N PHE A 365 16.75 22.14 -9.08
CA PHE A 365 16.99 23.15 -10.11
C PHE A 365 16.28 24.45 -9.73
N LYS A 366 16.86 25.56 -10.14
CA LYS A 366 16.25 26.90 -10.13
C LYS A 366 15.43 27.12 -11.40
N ALA A 367 14.70 28.24 -11.45
CA ALA A 367 13.88 28.62 -12.61
C ALA A 367 14.68 28.83 -13.89
N ASP A 368 15.94 29.24 -13.78
CA ASP A 368 16.88 29.42 -14.90
C ASP A 368 17.53 28.11 -15.37
N GLY A 369 17.15 26.97 -14.78
CA GLY A 369 17.71 25.65 -15.08
C GLY A 369 19.04 25.35 -14.38
N SER A 370 19.63 26.31 -13.66
CA SER A 370 20.86 26.06 -12.88
C SER A 370 20.58 25.16 -11.68
N SER A 371 21.65 24.52 -11.17
CA SER A 371 21.52 23.64 -10.00
C SER A 371 21.10 24.41 -8.75
N ALA A 372 20.25 23.77 -7.96
CA ALA A 372 19.85 24.21 -6.62
C ALA A 372 20.24 23.13 -5.59
N VAL A 373 20.22 23.52 -4.32
CA VAL A 373 20.52 22.59 -3.21
C VAL A 373 19.48 21.45 -3.21
N PRO A 374 19.91 20.17 -3.34
CA PRO A 374 19.00 19.04 -3.25
C PRO A 374 18.52 18.86 -1.81
N TYR A 375 17.36 18.22 -1.63
CA TYR A 375 16.79 17.97 -0.29
C TYR A 375 17.50 16.86 0.47
N GLN A 376 18.37 16.09 -0.19
CA GLN A 376 19.20 15.05 0.42
C GLN A 376 20.43 14.77 -0.45
N PRO A 377 21.52 14.27 0.12
CA PRO A 377 22.66 13.78 -0.66
C PRO A 377 22.31 12.52 -1.43
N ASN A 378 23.03 12.26 -2.51
CA ASN A 378 22.94 10.98 -3.20
C ASN A 378 23.41 9.85 -2.29
N VAL A 379 22.78 8.68 -2.42
CA VAL A 379 23.01 7.54 -1.55
C VAL A 379 23.11 6.25 -2.33
N SER A 380 23.98 5.38 -1.87
CA SER A 380 24.08 3.98 -2.32
C SER A 380 23.86 3.06 -1.13
N THR A 381 22.99 2.08 -1.28
CA THR A 381 22.81 0.98 -0.32
C THR A 381 23.22 -0.32 -0.99
N ARG A 382 24.07 -1.11 -0.32
CA ARG A 382 24.51 -2.43 -0.78
C ARG A 382 24.20 -3.43 0.32
N GLY A 383 23.54 -4.53 -0.02
CA GLY A 383 23.11 -5.54 0.94
C GLY A 383 23.33 -6.95 0.45
N LEU A 384 23.72 -7.82 1.37
CA LEU A 384 23.75 -9.28 1.22
C LEU A 384 22.91 -9.88 2.35
N GLY A 385 21.94 -10.73 2.01
CA GLY A 385 21.14 -11.49 2.95
C GLY A 385 21.36 -12.99 2.77
N LEU A 386 21.59 -13.71 3.86
CA LEU A 386 21.58 -15.17 3.92
C LEU A 386 20.37 -15.61 4.71
N PHE A 387 19.56 -16.53 4.19
CA PHE A 387 18.34 -16.96 4.85
C PHE A 387 18.11 -18.46 4.80
N ALA A 388 17.46 -18.98 5.84
CA ALA A 388 16.92 -20.32 5.92
C ALA A 388 15.48 -20.25 6.43
N GLN A 389 14.55 -20.97 5.79
CA GLN A 389 13.15 -21.04 6.16
C GLN A 389 12.66 -22.46 6.09
N GLY A 390 12.26 -23.04 7.23
CA GLY A 390 11.66 -24.37 7.34
C GLY A 390 10.15 -24.30 7.48
N HIS A 391 9.45 -25.21 6.82
CA HIS A 391 8.03 -25.51 7.02
C HIS A 391 7.89 -27.00 7.30
N ILE A 392 7.45 -27.32 8.50
CA ILE A 392 7.33 -28.68 9.00
C ILE A 392 5.85 -28.96 9.27
N SER A 393 5.31 -29.99 8.65
CA SER A 393 3.93 -30.43 8.85
C SER A 393 3.94 -31.77 9.58
N LEU A 394 3.26 -31.88 10.70
CA LEU A 394 3.20 -32.99 11.59
C LEU A 394 1.75 -33.41 11.88
N LEU A 395 1.55 -34.57 12.47
CA LEU A 395 0.22 -35.06 12.88
C LEU A 395 -0.79 -35.06 11.73
N ALA A 396 -0.39 -35.56 10.57
CA ALA A 396 -1.20 -35.54 9.34
C ALA A 396 -1.74 -34.13 9.00
N ASP A 397 -0.84 -33.14 9.01
CA ASP A 397 -1.10 -31.71 8.75
C ASP A 397 -1.83 -30.95 9.87
N ALA A 398 -2.19 -31.60 10.97
CA ALA A 398 -2.83 -30.91 12.08
C ALA A 398 -1.90 -29.90 12.79
N LEU A 399 -0.58 -30.17 12.83
CA LEU A 399 0.41 -29.27 13.42
C LEU A 399 1.40 -28.79 12.36
N ASN A 400 1.46 -27.49 12.15
CA ASN A 400 2.36 -26.85 11.20
C ASN A 400 3.30 -25.88 11.93
N ILE A 401 4.60 -26.04 11.71
CA ILE A 401 5.67 -25.25 12.31
C ILE A 401 6.40 -24.54 11.18
N SER A 402 6.61 -23.24 11.33
CA SER A 402 7.43 -22.44 10.44
C SER A 402 8.53 -21.77 11.23
N ALA A 403 9.79 -22.02 10.88
CA ALA A 403 10.94 -21.41 11.55
C ALA A 403 11.88 -20.82 10.51
N GLY A 404 12.33 -19.59 10.75
CA GLY A 404 13.20 -18.89 9.84
C GLY A 404 14.31 -18.13 10.56
N LEU A 405 15.42 -17.99 9.86
CA LEU A 405 16.56 -17.19 10.31
C LEU A 405 17.17 -16.49 9.10
N ARG A 406 17.48 -15.20 9.28
CA ARG A 406 18.14 -14.42 8.26
C ARG A 406 19.25 -13.57 8.88
N ALA A 407 20.40 -13.54 8.23
CA ALA A 407 21.49 -12.62 8.51
C ALA A 407 21.61 -11.61 7.35
N ASP A 408 21.52 -10.32 7.65
CA ASP A 408 21.72 -9.23 6.69
C ASP A 408 23.01 -8.47 7.00
N PHE A 409 23.77 -8.18 5.94
CA PHE A 409 24.97 -7.34 5.94
C PHE A 409 24.73 -6.19 4.98
N MET A 410 24.74 -4.96 5.48
CA MET A 410 24.36 -3.77 4.71
C MET A 410 25.39 -2.66 4.86
N ASN A 411 25.64 -1.97 3.75
CA ASN A 411 26.41 -0.73 3.71
C ASN A 411 25.53 0.40 3.17
N LEU A 412 25.44 1.50 3.90
CA LEU A 412 24.82 2.75 3.50
C LEU A 412 25.92 3.77 3.24
N SER A 413 26.09 4.21 1.99
CA SER A 413 27.10 5.19 1.58
C SER A 413 26.44 6.48 1.13
N LEU A 414 26.63 7.55 1.89
CA LEU A 414 26.25 8.91 1.51
C LEU A 414 27.38 9.52 0.66
N LYS A 415 27.03 10.18 -0.45
CA LYS A 415 27.99 10.88 -1.30
C LYS A 415 28.21 12.30 -0.77
N ASP A 416 29.38 12.88 -1.05
CA ASP A 416 29.66 14.28 -0.76
C ASP A 416 28.61 15.20 -1.39
N ASN A 417 28.18 16.18 -0.61
CA ASN A 417 27.37 17.28 -1.09
C ASN A 417 27.74 18.57 -0.32
N ALA A 418 28.46 19.47 -0.96
CA ALA A 418 28.95 20.71 -0.35
C ALA A 418 27.77 21.64 0.05
N ASP A 419 26.70 21.69 -0.74
CA ASP A 419 25.54 22.55 -0.48
C ASP A 419 24.78 22.11 0.79
N LEU A 420 24.73 20.79 1.04
CA LEU A 420 24.15 20.21 2.26
C LEU A 420 25.16 20.09 3.40
N ARG A 421 26.40 20.52 3.20
CA ARG A 421 27.53 20.34 4.15
C ARG A 421 27.68 18.87 4.58
N SER A 422 27.27 17.94 3.74
CA SER A 422 27.37 16.51 3.96
C SER A 422 28.64 15.97 3.34
N LYS A 423 29.50 15.33 4.14
CA LYS A 423 30.69 14.61 3.65
C LYS A 423 30.36 13.17 3.35
N ALA A 424 31.11 12.58 2.41
CA ALA A 424 30.97 11.16 2.12
C ALA A 424 31.20 10.33 3.39
N THR A 425 30.26 9.45 3.67
CA THR A 425 30.35 8.50 4.79
C THR A 425 29.80 7.16 4.37
N THR A 426 30.40 6.10 4.88
CA THR A 426 29.85 4.74 4.72
C THR A 426 29.66 4.14 6.10
N GLU A 427 28.45 3.67 6.34
CA GLU A 427 28.11 2.96 7.56
C GLU A 427 27.75 1.52 7.22
N SER A 428 28.30 0.60 8.00
CA SER A 428 28.02 -0.84 7.88
C SER A 428 27.20 -1.28 9.07
N PHE A 429 26.18 -2.10 8.83
CA PHE A 429 25.41 -2.75 9.88
C PHE A 429 25.10 -4.18 9.49
N SER A 430 25.01 -5.02 10.51
CA SER A 430 24.52 -6.39 10.39
C SER A 430 23.37 -6.62 11.34
N THR A 431 22.44 -7.46 10.92
CA THR A 431 21.30 -7.84 11.75
C THR A 431 21.00 -9.32 11.60
N LEU A 432 20.47 -9.91 12.67
CA LEU A 432 19.94 -11.26 12.69
C LEU A 432 18.44 -11.18 12.94
N SER A 433 17.64 -11.77 12.06
CA SER A 433 16.18 -11.72 12.11
C SER A 433 15.61 -13.16 12.21
N PRO A 434 15.40 -13.70 13.43
CA PRO A 434 14.71 -14.96 13.61
C PRO A 434 13.19 -14.81 13.54
N ASN A 435 12.49 -15.87 13.14
CA ASN A 435 11.07 -16.05 13.32
C ASN A 435 10.73 -17.50 13.72
N LEU A 436 9.61 -17.66 14.42
CA LEU A 436 8.99 -18.94 14.71
C LEU A 436 7.48 -18.79 14.68
N GLY A 437 6.80 -19.70 14.03
CA GLY A 437 5.34 -19.74 13.98
C GLY A 437 4.83 -21.16 14.18
N LEU A 438 3.70 -21.29 14.85
CA LEU A 438 2.98 -22.54 15.10
C LEU A 438 1.53 -22.36 14.67
N LYS A 439 0.98 -23.36 14.00
CA LYS A 439 -0.45 -23.44 13.67
C LYS A 439 -0.96 -24.85 13.93
N TYR A 440 -2.02 -24.95 14.71
CA TYR A 440 -2.57 -26.23 15.15
C TYR A 440 -4.07 -26.30 14.89
N GLU A 441 -4.52 -27.40 14.30
CA GLU A 441 -5.93 -27.69 14.12
C GLU A 441 -6.50 -28.30 15.40
N LEU A 442 -7.27 -27.49 16.15
CA LEU A 442 -7.92 -27.88 17.40
C LEU A 442 -9.13 -28.79 17.16
N ALA A 443 -9.85 -28.55 16.07
CA ALA A 443 -10.99 -29.31 15.59
C ALA A 443 -11.17 -29.02 14.10
N LYS A 444 -11.97 -29.80 13.39
CA LYS A 444 -12.22 -29.61 11.96
C LYS A 444 -12.59 -28.15 11.63
N GLY A 445 -11.70 -27.48 10.90
CA GLY A 445 -11.85 -26.08 10.51
C GLY A 445 -11.54 -25.05 11.59
N LEU A 446 -11.25 -25.46 12.84
CA LEU A 446 -10.85 -24.58 13.94
C LEU A 446 -9.32 -24.65 14.11
N MET A 447 -8.63 -23.56 13.82
CA MET A 447 -7.18 -23.47 13.89
C MET A 447 -6.76 -22.44 14.95
N ALA A 448 -5.78 -22.78 15.76
CA ALA A 448 -5.03 -21.82 16.57
C ALA A 448 -3.68 -21.54 15.94
N HIS A 449 -3.20 -20.30 16.01
CA HIS A 449 -1.84 -19.98 15.59
C HIS A 449 -1.18 -19.00 16.55
N ALA A 450 0.14 -19.13 16.64
CA ALA A 450 0.98 -18.19 17.35
C ALA A 450 2.26 -17.97 16.55
N SER A 451 2.79 -16.75 16.58
CA SER A 451 4.09 -16.46 15.98
C SER A 451 4.87 -15.42 16.77
N ILE A 452 6.18 -15.47 16.63
CA ILE A 452 7.12 -14.48 17.14
C ILE A 452 8.16 -14.22 16.07
N GLY A 453 8.53 -12.96 15.86
CA GLY A 453 9.57 -12.64 14.91
C GLY A 453 10.17 -11.27 15.14
N SER A 454 11.44 -11.13 14.77
CA SER A 454 12.15 -9.86 14.80
C SER A 454 12.27 -9.28 13.40
N ALA A 455 12.32 -7.94 13.34
CA ALA A 455 12.48 -7.21 12.10
C ALA A 455 13.30 -5.94 12.32
N PHE A 456 13.84 -5.37 11.22
CA PHE A 456 14.61 -4.15 11.29
C PHE A 456 14.37 -3.24 10.08
N SER A 457 14.69 -1.94 10.24
CA SER A 457 14.69 -0.96 9.16
C SER A 457 15.87 0.00 9.32
N ALA A 458 16.62 0.19 8.24
CA ALA A 458 17.72 1.15 8.23
C ALA A 458 17.20 2.59 8.10
N PRO A 459 17.88 3.60 8.71
CA PRO A 459 17.55 5.00 8.48
C PRO A 459 17.81 5.38 7.02
N SER A 460 17.04 6.33 6.51
CA SER A 460 17.20 6.84 5.15
C SER A 460 18.27 7.93 5.07
N ALA A 461 18.76 8.22 3.85
CA ALA A 461 19.69 9.31 3.62
C ALA A 461 19.15 10.67 4.09
N TYR A 462 17.88 10.93 3.87
CA TYR A 462 17.22 12.16 4.32
C TYR A 462 17.21 12.28 5.84
N GLU A 463 16.93 11.22 6.56
CA GLU A 463 16.94 11.24 8.03
C GLU A 463 18.34 11.40 8.59
N LYS A 464 19.37 10.90 7.88
CA LYS A 464 20.76 11.02 8.33
C LYS A 464 21.41 12.35 7.93
N ALA A 465 21.15 12.86 6.73
CA ALA A 465 21.89 13.99 6.16
C ALA A 465 21.04 14.90 5.25
N GLY A 466 19.71 14.72 5.18
CA GLY A 466 18.84 15.59 4.40
C GLY A 466 18.64 16.94 5.08
N GLU A 467 18.43 17.99 4.30
CA GLU A 467 17.93 19.26 4.77
C GLU A 467 16.79 19.72 3.85
N TYR A 468 15.68 20.11 4.45
CA TYR A 468 14.52 20.61 3.73
C TYR A 468 14.00 21.86 4.41
N GLN A 469 14.08 22.99 3.72
CA GLN A 469 13.61 24.28 4.21
C GLN A 469 12.31 24.69 3.50
N THR A 470 11.39 25.18 4.28
CA THR A 470 10.15 25.83 3.82
C THR A 470 10.09 27.27 4.34
N ALA A 471 9.08 28.02 3.93
CA ALA A 471 8.82 29.35 4.49
C ALA A 471 8.50 29.33 6.01
N TYR A 472 8.29 28.16 6.59
CA TYR A 472 7.78 27.96 7.95
C TYR A 472 8.73 27.21 8.87
N GLY A 473 9.69 26.49 8.34
CA GLY A 473 10.64 25.74 9.15
C GLY A 473 11.66 24.96 8.33
N VAL A 474 12.60 24.37 9.06
CA VAL A 474 13.70 23.56 8.51
C VAL A 474 13.67 22.18 9.13
N THR A 475 13.74 21.14 8.32
CA THR A 475 13.99 19.77 8.80
C THR A 475 15.41 19.38 8.47
N ARG A 476 16.18 18.92 9.47
CA ARG A 476 17.56 18.47 9.34
C ARG A 476 17.74 17.02 9.71
N GLY A 477 18.54 16.31 8.96
CA GLY A 477 18.97 14.96 9.26
C GLY A 477 19.83 14.89 10.53
N ASN A 478 19.98 13.67 11.04
CA ASN A 478 20.85 13.34 12.19
C ASN A 478 21.72 12.14 11.84
N ALA A 479 23.01 12.37 11.62
CA ALA A 479 23.98 11.34 11.28
C ALA A 479 24.12 10.23 12.35
N ALA A 480 23.78 10.52 13.60
CA ALA A 480 23.88 9.56 14.72
C ALA A 480 22.75 8.52 14.78
N LEU A 481 21.79 8.54 13.83
CA LEU A 481 20.68 7.59 13.81
C LEU A 481 21.17 6.16 13.61
N ARG A 482 20.57 5.24 14.38
CA ARG A 482 20.77 3.80 14.32
C ARG A 482 19.58 3.11 13.65
N PRO A 483 19.75 1.89 13.08
CA PRO A 483 18.62 1.10 12.60
C PRO A 483 17.55 0.88 13.67
N GLU A 484 16.30 0.93 13.24
CA GLU A 484 15.16 0.55 14.04
C GLU A 484 15.05 -0.97 14.12
N THR A 485 14.61 -1.51 15.25
CA THR A 485 14.34 -2.94 15.42
C THR A 485 13.00 -3.18 16.08
N SER A 486 12.32 -4.26 15.76
CA SER A 486 11.08 -4.67 16.42
C SER A 486 11.07 -6.15 16.74
N LEU A 487 10.31 -6.49 17.78
CA LEU A 487 9.92 -7.84 18.14
C LEU A 487 8.39 -7.86 18.21
N THR A 488 7.76 -8.72 17.40
CA THR A 488 6.30 -8.85 17.32
C THR A 488 5.87 -10.24 17.73
N TYR A 489 4.81 -10.31 18.52
CA TYR A 489 4.11 -11.52 18.92
C TYR A 489 2.71 -11.52 18.33
N ASP A 490 2.27 -12.64 17.80
CA ASP A 490 0.92 -12.87 17.31
C ASP A 490 0.29 -14.05 18.01
N LEU A 491 -1.00 -13.94 18.33
CA LEU A 491 -1.83 -15.04 18.81
C LEU A 491 -3.19 -14.95 18.15
N GLY A 492 -3.64 -16.02 17.51
CA GLY A 492 -4.90 -15.99 16.79
C GLY A 492 -5.65 -17.31 16.75
N LEU A 493 -6.94 -17.16 16.48
CA LEU A 493 -7.87 -18.27 16.23
C LEU A 493 -8.58 -18.01 14.91
N SER A 494 -8.70 -19.06 14.10
CA SER A 494 -9.50 -19.00 12.88
C SER A 494 -10.44 -20.20 12.79
N TYR A 495 -11.65 -19.95 12.32
CA TYR A 495 -12.63 -20.97 12.06
C TYR A 495 -13.20 -20.81 10.65
N THR A 496 -13.20 -21.89 9.89
CA THR A 496 -13.79 -21.92 8.55
C THR A 496 -14.62 -23.17 8.40
N ASN A 497 -15.89 -22.97 8.08
CA ASN A 497 -16.81 -24.06 7.79
C ASN A 497 -17.72 -23.64 6.63
N ARG A 498 -17.54 -24.26 5.47
CA ARG A 498 -18.26 -23.98 4.25
C ARG A 498 -19.74 -24.38 4.37
N ASP A 499 -20.03 -25.52 4.97
CA ASP A 499 -21.40 -26.04 5.08
C ASP A 499 -22.26 -25.09 5.93
N LEU A 500 -21.63 -24.44 6.90
CA LEU A 500 -22.28 -23.39 7.70
C LEU A 500 -22.16 -21.99 7.09
N GLY A 501 -21.38 -21.81 6.02
CA GLY A 501 -21.14 -20.49 5.41
C GLY A 501 -20.26 -19.54 6.23
N VAL A 502 -19.54 -20.04 7.24
CA VAL A 502 -18.81 -19.23 8.24
C VAL A 502 -17.32 -19.19 7.93
N GLN A 503 -16.75 -17.98 7.99
CA GLN A 503 -15.31 -17.74 8.06
C GLN A 503 -15.05 -16.71 9.15
N LEU A 504 -14.23 -17.06 10.14
CA LEU A 504 -13.79 -16.18 11.23
C LEU A 504 -12.28 -16.29 11.36
N ASP A 505 -11.61 -15.19 11.63
CA ASP A 505 -10.20 -15.12 11.98
C ASP A 505 -9.98 -13.90 12.86
N ALA A 506 -9.47 -14.12 14.05
CA ALA A 506 -9.13 -13.07 15.01
C ALA A 506 -7.67 -13.25 15.43
N THR A 507 -6.85 -12.22 15.26
CA THR A 507 -5.43 -12.24 15.59
C THR A 507 -5.08 -11.03 16.45
N TYR A 508 -4.68 -11.24 17.69
CA TYR A 508 -4.04 -10.24 18.54
C TYR A 508 -2.57 -10.14 18.18
N PHE A 509 -2.05 -8.93 18.12
CA PHE A 509 -0.63 -8.66 17.91
C PHE A 509 -0.10 -7.67 18.95
N ASP A 510 1.16 -7.86 19.31
CA ASP A 510 1.91 -6.96 20.19
C ASP A 510 3.31 -6.74 19.62
N THR A 511 3.70 -5.49 19.45
CA THR A 511 4.97 -5.09 18.87
C THR A 511 5.73 -4.19 19.82
N GLN A 512 6.90 -4.64 20.22
CA GLN A 512 7.90 -3.85 20.95
C GLN A 512 8.90 -3.32 19.92
N HIS A 513 9.00 -2.01 19.82
CA HIS A 513 9.88 -1.32 18.88
C HIS A 513 10.98 -0.59 19.64
N ARG A 514 12.21 -0.81 19.26
CA ARG A 514 13.40 -0.14 19.83
C ARG A 514 14.05 0.75 18.78
N GLN A 515 14.65 1.84 19.23
CA GLN A 515 15.36 2.80 18.37
C GLN A 515 14.44 3.39 17.27
N LYS A 516 13.13 3.52 17.53
CA LYS A 516 12.20 4.11 16.56
C LYS A 516 12.62 5.52 16.21
N ILE A 517 12.77 5.81 14.92
CA ILE A 517 13.11 7.15 14.45
C ILE A 517 11.87 8.03 14.51
N VAL A 518 11.96 9.09 15.28
CA VAL A 518 10.90 10.09 15.48
C VAL A 518 11.42 11.49 15.21
N LYS A 519 10.51 12.41 14.91
CA LYS A 519 10.85 13.84 14.79
C LYS A 519 11.02 14.47 16.17
N LYS A 520 11.95 15.43 16.26
CA LYS A 520 12.24 16.19 17.47
C LYS A 520 12.43 17.67 17.12
N SER A 521 11.92 18.56 17.96
CA SER A 521 12.24 19.97 17.88
C SER A 521 13.72 20.20 18.21
N ALA A 522 14.41 20.98 17.39
CA ALA A 522 15.81 21.34 17.54
C ALA A 522 16.00 22.87 17.67
N GLY A 523 15.00 23.58 18.19
CA GLY A 523 15.03 25.02 18.40
C GLY A 523 14.57 25.83 17.19
N THR A 524 15.15 27.00 17.02
CA THR A 524 14.83 27.93 15.92
C THR A 524 16.11 28.46 15.26
N LEU A 525 15.97 28.96 14.04
CA LEU A 525 17.03 29.70 13.34
C LEU A 525 16.43 30.90 12.62
N ASP A 526 17.27 31.91 12.34
CA ASP A 526 16.86 33.08 11.57
C ASP A 526 16.57 32.69 10.12
N ALA A 527 15.43 33.17 9.58
CA ALA A 527 15.15 33.04 8.15
C ALA A 527 16.09 33.95 7.36
N LEU A 528 16.72 33.39 6.31
CA LEU A 528 17.59 34.13 5.41
C LEU A 528 16.98 34.24 4.03
N ASP A 529 17.24 35.35 3.34
CA ASP A 529 16.93 35.52 1.91
C ASP A 529 17.97 34.79 1.03
N ALA A 530 17.80 34.87 -0.28
CA ALA A 530 18.74 34.25 -1.24
C ALA A 530 20.16 34.83 -1.21
N GLN A 531 20.34 36.02 -0.64
CA GLN A 531 21.62 36.72 -0.46
C GLN A 531 22.23 36.48 0.93
N GLY A 532 21.54 35.73 1.83
CA GLY A 532 21.99 35.44 3.16
C GLY A 532 21.65 36.51 4.22
N HIS A 533 20.86 37.53 3.88
CA HIS A 533 20.39 38.52 4.84
C HIS A 533 19.21 37.97 5.65
N LYS A 534 19.09 38.42 6.91
CA LYS A 534 17.97 38.05 7.77
C LYS A 534 16.66 38.62 7.25
N ILE A 535 15.68 37.79 7.03
CA ILE A 535 14.31 38.21 6.73
C ILE A 535 13.70 38.70 8.05
N LEU A 536 13.17 39.90 8.05
CA LEU A 536 12.51 40.50 9.20
C LEU A 536 11.02 40.13 9.22
N ASP A 537 10.48 39.98 10.40
CA ASP A 537 9.05 39.81 10.64
C ASP A 537 8.33 41.20 10.59
N LYS A 538 7.01 41.17 10.84
CA LYS A 538 6.17 42.40 10.85
C LYS A 538 6.54 43.41 11.95
N ASN A 539 7.35 43.01 12.94
CA ASN A 539 7.81 43.83 14.06
C ASN A 539 9.27 44.28 13.89
N GLY A 540 9.88 44.00 12.71
CA GLY A 540 11.28 44.36 12.44
C GLY A 540 12.30 43.42 13.11
N GLN A 541 11.85 42.29 13.70
CA GLN A 541 12.75 41.31 14.32
C GLN A 541 13.10 40.19 13.31
N PRO A 542 14.27 39.54 13.44
CA PRO A 542 14.59 38.38 12.59
C PRO A 542 13.50 37.32 12.66
N LYS A 543 12.91 36.99 11.52
CA LYS A 543 11.91 35.94 11.42
C LYS A 543 12.52 34.60 11.82
N GLN A 544 11.95 33.95 12.81
CA GLN A 544 12.40 32.66 13.30
C GLN A 544 11.74 31.50 12.53
N LEU A 545 12.54 30.53 12.08
CA LEU A 545 12.09 29.29 11.51
C LEU A 545 12.28 28.18 12.54
N ALA A 546 11.24 27.41 12.81
CA ALA A 546 11.33 26.22 13.65
C ALA A 546 12.25 25.17 13.00
N VAL A 547 13.16 24.59 13.78
CA VAL A 547 14.03 23.51 13.32
C VAL A 547 13.53 22.19 13.89
N THR A 548 13.30 21.22 13.00
CA THR A 548 12.97 19.84 13.35
C THR A 548 14.14 18.94 12.92
N THR A 549 14.50 17.98 13.76
CA THR A 549 15.46 16.94 13.44
C THR A 549 14.87 15.56 13.76
N PHE A 550 15.69 14.52 13.63
CA PHE A 550 15.31 13.14 13.95
C PHE A 550 16.12 12.62 15.13
N GLU A 551 15.51 11.76 15.94
CA GLU A 551 16.21 11.00 16.97
C GLU A 551 15.67 9.58 17.04
N ASN A 552 16.47 8.65 17.56
CA ASN A 552 15.99 7.34 17.97
C ASN A 552 15.30 7.48 19.34
N ALA A 553 14.00 7.20 19.40
CA ALA A 553 13.26 7.08 20.66
C ALA A 553 13.75 5.87 21.46
N ASP A 554 13.61 5.92 22.78
CA ASP A 554 14.04 4.81 23.65
C ASP A 554 13.21 3.56 23.39
N LYS A 555 11.88 3.71 23.34
CA LYS A 555 10.94 2.61 23.12
C LYS A 555 9.73 3.11 22.32
N ALA A 556 9.12 2.20 21.55
CA ALA A 556 7.75 2.38 21.09
C ALA A 556 6.99 1.06 21.26
N HIS A 557 5.69 1.17 21.43
CA HIS A 557 4.80 0.04 21.66
C HIS A 557 3.56 0.20 20.80
N MET A 558 3.19 -0.89 20.13
CA MET A 558 2.00 -0.96 19.28
C MET A 558 1.33 -2.30 19.49
N ASN A 559 0.05 -2.31 19.84
CA ASN A 559 -0.72 -3.54 19.90
C ASN A 559 -2.14 -3.34 19.37
N GLY A 560 -2.80 -4.45 19.07
CA GLY A 560 -4.14 -4.40 18.52
C GLY A 560 -4.71 -5.76 18.18
N LEU A 561 -5.89 -5.71 17.56
CA LEU A 561 -6.65 -6.87 17.11
C LEU A 561 -6.96 -6.74 15.62
N GLU A 562 -6.70 -7.77 14.86
CA GLU A 562 -7.14 -7.93 13.49
C GLU A 562 -8.27 -8.95 13.44
N LEU A 563 -9.36 -8.59 12.75
CA LEU A 563 -10.55 -9.41 12.60
C LEU A 563 -10.89 -9.55 11.12
N VAL A 564 -11.10 -10.79 10.69
CA VAL A 564 -11.77 -11.12 9.42
C VAL A 564 -12.95 -12.01 9.75
N ALA A 565 -14.14 -11.58 9.40
CA ALA A 565 -15.33 -12.38 9.59
C ALA A 565 -16.22 -12.31 8.36
N SER A 566 -16.81 -13.43 7.97
CA SER A 566 -17.87 -13.44 6.97
C SER A 566 -18.85 -14.58 7.21
N TYR A 567 -20.08 -14.32 6.76
CA TYR A 567 -21.14 -15.32 6.72
C TYR A 567 -21.78 -15.29 5.33
N ASP A 568 -21.85 -16.45 4.68
CA ASP A 568 -22.54 -16.60 3.40
C ASP A 568 -23.87 -17.30 3.61
N PHE A 569 -24.95 -16.53 3.49
CA PHE A 569 -26.33 -17.02 3.58
C PHE A 569 -26.68 -18.05 2.49
N GLY A 570 -25.86 -18.14 1.44
CA GLY A 570 -25.99 -19.17 0.41
C GLY A 570 -25.92 -20.59 0.97
N SER A 571 -25.21 -20.80 2.09
CA SER A 571 -25.14 -22.09 2.79
C SER A 571 -26.52 -22.62 3.18
N LEU A 572 -27.46 -21.75 3.52
CA LEU A 572 -28.84 -22.10 3.91
C LEU A 572 -29.67 -22.63 2.74
N VAL A 573 -29.24 -22.40 1.51
CA VAL A 573 -29.94 -22.75 0.27
C VAL A 573 -29.07 -23.58 -0.69
N ALA A 574 -28.08 -24.34 -0.13
CA ALA A 574 -27.14 -25.15 -0.88
C ALA A 574 -26.43 -24.37 -2.01
N TYR A 575 -26.11 -23.10 -1.76
CA TYR A 575 -25.42 -22.18 -2.67
C TYR A 575 -26.11 -21.97 -4.04
N ARG A 576 -27.45 -22.01 -4.07
CA ARG A 576 -28.22 -21.59 -5.26
C ARG A 576 -27.95 -20.15 -5.64
N TYR A 577 -27.58 -19.32 -4.66
CA TYR A 577 -26.98 -18.00 -4.80
C TYR A 577 -25.96 -17.83 -3.66
N SER A 578 -25.10 -16.83 -3.72
CA SER A 578 -24.28 -16.40 -2.58
C SER A 578 -24.74 -15.01 -2.14
N LEU A 579 -25.00 -14.84 -0.86
CA LEU A 579 -25.17 -13.54 -0.20
C LEU A 579 -24.23 -13.51 0.98
N ARG A 580 -23.08 -12.91 0.79
CA ARG A 580 -22.00 -12.86 1.78
C ARG A 580 -21.98 -11.53 2.50
N ALA A 581 -22.19 -11.55 3.82
CA ALA A 581 -21.83 -10.44 4.69
C ALA A 581 -20.39 -10.61 5.16
N TYR A 582 -19.60 -9.53 5.18
CA TYR A 582 -18.19 -9.60 5.60
C TYR A 582 -17.74 -8.36 6.38
N VAL A 583 -16.71 -8.55 7.20
CA VAL A 583 -15.95 -7.49 7.86
C VAL A 583 -14.47 -7.85 7.90
N ASN A 584 -13.62 -6.89 7.53
CA ASN A 584 -12.17 -6.92 7.71
C ASN A 584 -11.80 -5.69 8.55
N ALA A 585 -11.19 -5.90 9.70
CA ALA A 585 -10.93 -4.81 10.65
C ALA A 585 -9.54 -4.92 11.26
N THR A 586 -8.94 -3.77 11.52
CA THR A 586 -7.78 -3.59 12.40
C THR A 586 -8.14 -2.58 13.46
N PHE A 587 -8.01 -2.97 14.73
CA PHE A 587 -8.20 -2.13 15.91
C PHE A 587 -6.85 -1.96 16.60
N MET A 588 -6.37 -0.71 16.71
CA MET A 588 -5.17 -0.35 17.46
C MET A 588 -5.58 0.01 18.89
N PHE A 589 -5.11 -0.73 19.89
CA PHE A 589 -5.39 -0.45 21.30
C PHE A 589 -4.36 0.51 21.87
N ASP A 590 -3.09 0.32 21.53
CA ASP A 590 -1.98 1.20 21.89
C ASP A 590 -1.09 1.51 20.68
N SER A 591 -0.56 2.75 20.65
CA SER A 591 0.40 3.18 19.64
C SER A 591 1.15 4.39 20.16
N ARG A 592 2.14 4.15 21.04
CA ARG A 592 2.88 5.19 21.75
C ARG A 592 4.39 4.99 21.62
N TYR A 593 5.13 6.05 21.82
CA TYR A 593 6.58 6.00 21.96
C TYR A 593 7.05 6.81 23.17
N GLN A 594 8.24 6.49 23.63
CA GLN A 594 8.91 7.18 24.71
C GLN A 594 10.08 7.96 24.11
N PRO A 595 10.01 9.31 24.10
CA PRO A 595 11.11 10.14 23.63
C PRO A 595 12.39 9.82 24.41
N LYS A 596 13.55 10.00 23.77
CA LYS A 596 14.84 9.71 24.38
C LYS A 596 15.04 10.47 25.67
N GLY A 597 15.37 9.74 26.75
CA GLY A 597 15.59 10.31 28.08
C GLY A 597 14.33 10.81 28.81
N SER A 598 13.12 10.48 28.28
CA SER A 598 11.85 10.85 28.92
C SER A 598 11.14 9.62 29.49
N ALA A 599 10.53 9.78 30.68
CA ALA A 599 9.64 8.74 31.21
C ALA A 599 8.21 8.83 30.64
N ALA A 600 7.85 9.94 30.02
CA ALA A 600 6.50 10.16 29.45
C ALA A 600 6.30 9.42 28.12
N TRP A 601 5.08 8.94 27.90
CA TRP A 601 4.66 8.33 26.63
C TRP A 601 3.92 9.36 25.77
N THR A 602 4.25 9.40 24.48
CA THR A 602 3.64 10.27 23.48
C THR A 602 2.95 9.40 22.42
N GLN A 603 1.82 9.84 21.90
CA GLN A 603 1.10 9.15 20.84
C GLN A 603 1.90 9.16 19.52
N LEU A 604 1.94 8.04 18.85
CA LEU A 604 2.45 7.97 17.48
C LEU A 604 1.45 8.63 16.53
N GLU A 605 1.97 9.46 15.63
CA GLU A 605 1.17 10.17 14.62
C GLU A 605 0.81 9.28 13.43
N SER A 606 -0.23 9.68 12.71
CA SER A 606 -0.72 9.07 11.47
C SER A 606 -1.26 7.64 11.61
N ILE A 607 -1.35 7.08 12.81
CA ILE A 607 -1.89 5.73 13.06
C ILE A 607 -3.39 5.81 13.36
N ARG A 608 -4.22 5.18 12.52
CA ARG A 608 -5.66 5.09 12.76
C ARG A 608 -5.96 4.12 13.90
N LYS A 609 -6.85 4.53 14.82
CA LYS A 609 -7.30 3.63 15.90
C LYS A 609 -8.12 2.46 15.37
N GLN A 610 -8.90 2.67 14.31
CA GLN A 610 -9.67 1.63 13.64
C GLN A 610 -9.56 1.82 12.12
N ASN A 611 -9.41 0.73 11.39
CA ASN A 611 -9.58 0.66 9.96
C ASN A 611 -10.47 -0.55 9.66
N VAL A 612 -11.70 -0.29 9.19
CA VAL A 612 -12.71 -1.33 9.02
C VAL A 612 -13.30 -1.25 7.63
N THR A 613 -13.27 -2.36 6.90
CA THR A 613 -13.98 -2.54 5.64
C THR A 613 -15.03 -3.64 5.84
N PHE A 614 -16.27 -3.37 5.51
CA PHE A 614 -17.38 -4.29 5.69
C PHE A 614 -18.41 -4.14 4.57
N GLY A 615 -19.23 -5.16 4.37
CA GLY A 615 -20.20 -5.05 3.30
C GLY A 615 -21.02 -6.31 3.05
N LEU A 616 -21.78 -6.24 1.95
CA LEU A 616 -22.57 -7.33 1.41
C LEU A 616 -22.15 -7.57 -0.05
N GLU A 617 -22.00 -8.83 -0.41
CA GLU A 617 -21.73 -9.29 -1.77
C GLU A 617 -22.78 -10.32 -2.16
N TYR A 618 -23.54 -10.03 -3.20
CA TYR A 618 -24.53 -10.95 -3.77
C TYR A 618 -24.07 -11.47 -5.12
N LYS A 619 -24.16 -12.77 -5.34
CA LYS A 619 -23.88 -13.43 -6.60
C LYS A 619 -25.03 -14.36 -6.96
N ALA A 620 -25.61 -14.13 -8.12
CA ALA A 620 -26.65 -14.98 -8.68
C ALA A 620 -26.08 -15.93 -9.76
N PRO A 621 -26.68 -17.12 -9.93
CA PRO A 621 -26.19 -18.10 -10.94
C PRO A 621 -26.34 -17.61 -12.39
N TYR A 622 -27.21 -16.62 -12.64
CA TYR A 622 -27.40 -16.01 -13.95
C TYR A 622 -26.46 -14.84 -14.25
N GLY A 623 -25.34 -14.74 -13.51
CA GLY A 623 -24.26 -13.79 -13.78
C GLY A 623 -24.46 -12.38 -13.19
N LEU A 624 -25.48 -12.13 -12.36
CA LEU A 624 -25.62 -10.87 -11.63
C LEU A 624 -24.75 -10.89 -10.36
N GLU A 625 -23.94 -9.87 -10.19
CA GLU A 625 -23.16 -9.62 -8.98
C GLU A 625 -23.46 -8.20 -8.46
N LEU A 626 -23.79 -8.08 -7.18
CA LEU A 626 -24.03 -6.80 -6.50
C LEU A 626 -23.08 -6.70 -5.30
N GLY A 627 -22.56 -5.53 -5.07
CA GLY A 627 -21.69 -5.24 -3.92
C GLY A 627 -22.10 -3.95 -3.23
N LEU A 628 -22.11 -3.95 -1.90
CA LEU A 628 -22.20 -2.77 -1.06
C LEU A 628 -21.05 -2.82 -0.06
N THR A 629 -20.21 -1.82 -0.05
CA THR A 629 -19.01 -1.75 0.82
C THR A 629 -19.04 -0.48 1.64
N GLY A 630 -18.90 -0.60 2.95
CA GLY A 630 -18.63 0.49 3.88
C GLY A 630 -17.16 0.46 4.30
N ARG A 631 -16.47 1.59 4.28
CA ARG A 631 -15.12 1.77 4.76
C ARG A 631 -15.11 2.79 5.88
N TYR A 632 -14.86 2.34 7.11
CA TYR A 632 -14.72 3.19 8.28
C TYR A 632 -13.24 3.48 8.53
N LEU A 633 -12.88 4.75 8.48
CA LEU A 633 -11.57 5.30 8.76
C LEU A 633 -11.62 5.93 10.14
N GLY A 634 -11.04 5.29 11.13
CA GLY A 634 -11.04 5.77 12.51
C GLY A 634 -10.22 7.05 12.70
N LYS A 635 -10.40 7.66 13.86
CA LYS A 635 -9.60 8.81 14.29
C LYS A 635 -8.12 8.45 14.39
N ARG A 636 -7.24 9.44 14.18
CA ARG A 636 -5.79 9.31 14.34
C ARG A 636 -5.20 10.60 14.88
N TYR A 637 -4.06 10.49 15.54
CA TYR A 637 -3.28 11.65 15.91
C TYR A 637 -2.47 12.14 14.72
N GLU A 638 -2.47 13.45 14.48
CA GLU A 638 -1.70 14.11 13.44
C GLU A 638 -0.87 15.23 14.02
N HIS A 639 0.25 15.57 13.38
CA HIS A 639 0.98 16.76 13.72
C HIS A 639 0.12 18.01 13.51
N ASN A 640 0.14 18.90 14.49
CA ASN A 640 -0.62 20.16 14.40
C ASN A 640 0.11 21.18 13.52
N TRP A 641 -0.14 21.10 12.23
CA TRP A 641 0.39 22.06 11.25
C TRP A 641 -0.24 23.44 11.35
N PHE A 642 -1.26 23.65 12.16
CA PHE A 642 -2.03 24.89 12.24
C PHE A 642 -1.23 26.06 12.76
N GLY A 643 -0.25 25.85 13.62
CA GLY A 643 0.70 26.87 14.04
C GLY A 643 1.57 27.44 12.91
N TYR A 644 1.68 26.74 11.80
CA TYR A 644 2.45 27.13 10.62
C TYR A 644 1.64 27.93 9.58
N TYR A 645 0.31 28.12 9.76
CA TYR A 645 -0.59 28.75 8.79
C TYR A 645 -1.27 29.98 9.36
N PRO A 646 -0.62 31.15 9.34
CA PRO A 646 -1.06 32.26 10.16
C PRO A 646 -2.37 32.93 9.75
N LYS A 647 -2.82 32.82 8.50
CA LYS A 647 -3.99 33.61 8.06
C LYS A 647 -5.35 32.90 8.14
N VAL A 648 -5.37 31.58 8.12
CA VAL A 648 -6.65 30.83 8.10
C VAL A 648 -6.92 30.12 9.42
N ARG A 649 -5.96 30.14 10.37
CA ARG A 649 -5.91 29.13 11.43
C ARG A 649 -5.53 29.59 12.83
N VAL A 650 -5.40 30.87 13.08
CA VAL A 650 -5.27 31.37 14.46
C VAL A 650 -6.44 30.82 15.29
N GLY A 651 -7.67 30.92 14.77
CA GLY A 651 -8.85 30.38 15.45
C GLY A 651 -8.84 28.84 15.64
N LEU A 652 -8.24 28.09 14.72
CA LEU A 652 -8.12 26.63 14.86
C LEU A 652 -7.08 26.23 15.92
N SER A 653 -5.98 26.96 16.04
CA SER A 653 -5.00 26.75 17.11
C SER A 653 -5.59 27.05 18.47
N GLU A 654 -6.34 28.14 18.60
CA GLU A 654 -7.07 28.50 19.81
C GLU A 654 -8.13 27.45 20.18
N LEU A 655 -8.90 26.98 19.19
CA LEU A 655 -9.89 25.96 19.37
C LEU A 655 -9.27 24.62 19.81
N ASN A 656 -8.14 24.24 19.19
CA ASN A 656 -7.40 23.04 19.56
C ASN A 656 -6.89 23.12 21.03
N GLN A 657 -6.37 24.28 21.45
CA GLN A 657 -5.95 24.49 22.83
C GLN A 657 -7.13 24.40 23.82
N LYS A 658 -8.30 24.88 23.42
CA LYS A 658 -9.51 24.84 24.24
C LYS A 658 -10.12 23.44 24.37
N GLU A 659 -10.24 22.72 23.25
CA GLU A 659 -10.91 21.41 23.22
C GLU A 659 -10.00 20.24 23.57
N MET A 660 -8.71 20.33 23.25
CA MET A 660 -7.72 19.26 23.43
C MET A 660 -6.37 19.83 23.91
N PRO A 661 -6.31 20.40 25.13
CA PRO A 661 -5.11 21.11 25.60
C PRO A 661 -3.87 20.22 25.71
N GLU A 662 -4.03 18.94 26.07
CA GLU A 662 -2.93 17.98 26.15
C GLU A 662 -2.33 17.66 24.78
N LEU A 663 -3.16 17.57 23.72
CA LEU A 663 -2.70 17.37 22.35
C LEU A 663 -2.06 18.64 21.80
N ALA A 664 -2.63 19.80 22.13
CA ALA A 664 -2.05 21.09 21.74
C ALA A 664 -0.66 21.28 22.35
N ALA A 665 -0.47 20.93 23.63
CA ALA A 665 0.81 20.96 24.32
C ALA A 665 1.84 20.01 23.68
N ALA A 666 1.39 18.85 23.17
CA ALA A 666 2.22 17.90 22.44
C ALA A 666 2.44 18.28 20.95
N GLY A 667 1.87 19.39 20.48
CA GLY A 667 1.92 19.77 19.06
C GLY A 667 1.11 18.85 18.14
N GLN A 668 0.10 18.16 18.69
CA GLN A 668 -0.73 17.18 17.99
C GLN A 668 -2.19 17.63 17.94
N LEU A 669 -2.96 17.02 17.04
CA LEU A 669 -4.40 17.11 16.97
C LEU A 669 -5.01 15.73 16.69
N LEU A 670 -6.29 15.57 17.00
CA LEU A 670 -7.04 14.36 16.70
C LEU A 670 -7.81 14.55 15.39
N HIS A 671 -7.32 13.91 14.30
CA HIS A 671 -7.98 13.95 13.00
C HIS A 671 -9.29 13.17 13.04
N PRO A 672 -10.39 13.68 12.43
CA PRO A 672 -11.72 13.07 12.49
C PRO A 672 -11.80 11.73 11.77
N ALA A 673 -12.79 10.93 12.18
CA ALA A 673 -13.16 9.70 11.49
C ALA A 673 -14.04 9.99 10.27
N ALA A 674 -14.12 9.01 9.35
CA ALA A 674 -15.00 9.05 8.18
C ALA A 674 -15.58 7.66 7.88
N LEU A 675 -16.79 7.64 7.32
CA LEU A 675 -17.46 6.43 6.82
C LEU A 675 -17.84 6.61 5.37
N VAL A 676 -17.18 5.87 4.49
CA VAL A 676 -17.33 5.99 3.04
C VAL A 676 -18.05 4.76 2.51
N TRP A 677 -19.17 4.96 1.82
CA TRP A 677 -19.95 3.89 1.22
C TRP A 677 -19.74 3.83 -0.29
N SER A 678 -19.63 2.62 -0.84
CA SER A 678 -19.52 2.35 -2.27
C SER A 678 -20.44 1.18 -2.64
N ALA A 679 -20.96 1.20 -3.87
CA ALA A 679 -21.76 0.09 -4.40
C ALA A 679 -21.25 -0.29 -5.79
N SER A 680 -21.46 -1.55 -6.16
CA SER A 680 -21.15 -2.08 -7.48
C SER A 680 -22.27 -2.99 -7.99
N ALA A 681 -22.46 -3.00 -9.29
CA ALA A 681 -23.35 -3.92 -9.97
C ALA A 681 -22.68 -4.39 -11.26
N HIS A 682 -22.57 -5.69 -11.44
CA HIS A 682 -22.00 -6.32 -12.63
C HIS A 682 -22.94 -7.39 -13.15
N TYR A 683 -22.99 -7.53 -14.47
CA TYR A 683 -23.84 -8.51 -15.13
C TYR A 683 -23.11 -9.17 -16.31
N ASP A 684 -23.08 -10.49 -16.31
CA ASP A 684 -22.58 -11.28 -17.43
C ASP A 684 -23.66 -11.38 -18.50
N VAL A 685 -23.59 -10.50 -19.52
CA VAL A 685 -24.55 -10.48 -20.64
C VAL A 685 -24.44 -11.76 -21.45
N THR A 686 -23.21 -12.22 -21.62
CA THR A 686 -22.86 -13.53 -22.19
C THR A 686 -21.69 -14.12 -21.39
N LYS A 687 -21.27 -15.36 -21.71
CA LYS A 687 -20.05 -15.94 -21.12
C LYS A 687 -18.79 -15.09 -21.37
N GLN A 688 -18.79 -14.30 -22.46
CA GLN A 688 -17.68 -13.47 -22.89
C GLN A 688 -17.83 -12.00 -22.46
N LEU A 689 -19.05 -11.46 -22.45
CA LEU A 689 -19.32 -10.04 -22.25
C LEU A 689 -19.89 -9.79 -20.85
N ARG A 690 -19.17 -9.02 -20.06
CA ARG A 690 -19.59 -8.48 -18.76
C ARG A 690 -19.73 -6.97 -18.86
N VAL A 691 -20.80 -6.42 -18.29
CA VAL A 691 -21.01 -4.98 -18.09
C VAL A 691 -21.10 -4.66 -16.61
N GLY A 692 -20.78 -3.43 -16.22
CA GLY A 692 -20.81 -3.06 -14.80
C GLY A 692 -20.94 -1.57 -14.57
N ALA A 693 -21.34 -1.24 -13.33
CA ALA A 693 -21.39 0.10 -12.79
C ALA A 693 -20.84 0.10 -11.37
N ASN A 694 -19.95 1.06 -11.06
CA ASN A 694 -19.39 1.28 -9.73
C ASN A 694 -19.77 2.69 -9.26
N LEU A 695 -20.34 2.80 -8.08
CA LEU A 695 -20.72 4.06 -7.44
C LEU A 695 -19.83 4.22 -6.20
N HIS A 696 -18.91 5.16 -6.24
CA HIS A 696 -17.98 5.45 -5.15
C HIS A 696 -18.48 6.62 -4.30
N ASN A 697 -18.22 6.54 -2.99
CA ASN A 697 -18.59 7.58 -2.03
C ASN A 697 -20.06 8.03 -2.18
N ILE A 698 -21.00 7.10 -2.08
CA ILE A 698 -22.44 7.28 -2.35
C ILE A 698 -23.03 8.45 -1.56
N CYS A 699 -22.61 8.58 -0.30
CA CYS A 699 -23.09 9.62 0.61
C CYS A 699 -22.43 10.97 0.38
N SER A 700 -21.47 11.06 -0.56
CA SER A 700 -20.63 12.24 -0.76
C SER A 700 -19.94 12.69 0.54
N GLU A 701 -19.38 11.72 1.28
CA GLU A 701 -18.65 11.95 2.52
C GLU A 701 -17.45 12.85 2.26
N TYR A 702 -17.28 13.86 3.11
CA TYR A 702 -16.14 14.77 3.09
C TYR A 702 -15.06 14.23 4.02
N TYR A 703 -13.95 13.81 3.47
CA TYR A 703 -12.87 13.22 4.25
C TYR A 703 -11.50 13.44 3.60
N THR A 704 -10.45 13.21 4.39
CA THR A 704 -9.07 13.17 3.93
C THR A 704 -8.42 11.86 4.36
N GLU A 705 -7.54 11.32 3.55
CA GLU A 705 -6.65 10.22 3.94
C GLU A 705 -5.32 10.76 4.45
N LYS A 706 -4.86 11.87 3.93
CA LYS A 706 -3.80 12.72 4.49
C LYS A 706 -4.34 14.11 4.73
N ASP A 707 -4.02 14.69 5.88
CA ASP A 707 -4.49 16.04 6.22
C ASP A 707 -4.14 17.05 5.12
N GLY A 708 -5.13 17.86 4.74
CA GLY A 708 -5.01 18.83 3.67
C GLY A 708 -5.27 18.31 2.25
N TYR A 709 -5.38 16.98 2.04
CA TYR A 709 -5.66 16.41 0.74
C TYR A 709 -7.05 15.76 0.71
N HIS A 710 -8.03 16.51 0.21
CA HIS A 710 -9.42 16.06 0.16
C HIS A 710 -9.62 14.96 -0.87
N MET A 711 -10.37 13.95 -0.47
CA MET A 711 -10.69 12.82 -1.32
C MET A 711 -11.91 13.12 -2.20
N PRO A 712 -12.06 12.39 -3.34
CA PRO A 712 -13.20 12.58 -4.24
C PRO A 712 -14.55 12.40 -3.52
N GLY A 713 -15.50 13.25 -3.85
CA GLY A 713 -16.91 13.08 -3.51
C GLY A 713 -17.55 11.94 -4.30
N ARG A 714 -18.89 11.95 -4.39
CA ARG A 714 -19.61 10.92 -5.15
C ARG A 714 -19.17 10.87 -6.61
N SER A 715 -18.87 9.65 -7.08
CA SER A 715 -18.54 9.41 -8.47
C SER A 715 -19.14 8.09 -8.96
N ILE A 716 -19.40 8.01 -10.26
CA ILE A 716 -19.90 6.81 -10.94
C ILE A 716 -18.98 6.43 -12.08
N GLN A 717 -18.81 5.16 -12.31
CA GLN A 717 -18.04 4.58 -13.40
C GLN A 717 -18.83 3.43 -14.03
N PHE A 718 -18.91 3.42 -15.35
CA PHE A 718 -19.46 2.30 -16.14
C PHE A 718 -18.33 1.54 -16.80
N SER A 719 -18.46 0.23 -16.92
CA SER A 719 -17.45 -0.65 -17.49
C SER A 719 -18.04 -1.70 -18.41
N ALA A 720 -17.25 -2.13 -19.37
CA ALA A 720 -17.51 -3.30 -20.20
C ALA A 720 -16.22 -4.10 -20.35
N SER A 721 -16.32 -5.44 -20.23
CA SER A 721 -15.21 -6.36 -20.39
C SER A 721 -15.60 -7.51 -21.30
N TYR A 722 -14.78 -7.78 -22.31
CA TYR A 722 -14.95 -8.90 -23.22
C TYR A 722 -13.77 -9.87 -23.06
N ARG A 723 -14.07 -11.16 -22.94
CA ARG A 723 -13.09 -12.26 -22.77
C ARG A 723 -13.24 -13.26 -23.93
N PHE A 724 -12.15 -13.80 -24.42
CA PHE A 724 -12.13 -14.80 -25.50
C PHE A 724 -11.05 -15.85 -25.28
#